data_a6ba7fa8bfc5dcd54a7ed96b313cf8cc
#
_entry.id   a6ba7fa8bfc5dcd54a7ed96b313cf8cc
#
_cell.length_a   1.000
_cell.length_b   1.000
_cell.length_c   1.000
_cell.angle_alpha   90.00
_cell.angle_beta   90.00
_cell.angle_gamma   90.00
#
_symmetry.space_group_name_H-M   'P 1'
#
loop_
_entity.id
_entity.type
_entity.pdbx_description
1 polymer ?
#
loop_
_entity_poly.entity_id
_entity_poly.type
_entity_poly.pdbx_seq_one_letter_code
_entity_poly.pdbx_strand_id
1 'polypeptide(L)'
;VGLALVSSGVSPDDPTLVKLLDYVRGFEPKQTYAVSLQTMLLCQVGAREDLPRIRKNVQVLEDIQRERGTNGGWTYSLDFIARASDPSNTQFALLALDAAQEAGIPVNPEVWQRASQYWLDSGVRRGSGAWAYARVEPPSGSMTCAGIASLVIVRGRLGVNDASVNGDQVECCGQSVEQKDDAIATGLQWLSKNFSVQRNPGAQGDNLLYYLYALERVGRLTGLRLIGGHDWYREGCSVLLSIQNAIDGSWKGIGVFEDNPLVATAFSLLFLSKGKRRVVVSRAELASDPQWNRHPEGLRQLTRHVERAWRQDLTWQTIALRDATATDLLQSPVLVISGSAPLQLTEQEVEALRQYIDGGGFIVLEALSGSGCGPSDPFVESAQRLSQQLVGQPLERLPPDHPVWFAQRPVDIDRLPNDAWLYGAQACCRTPIVLAPFAISCEWQLSDPMGRAPYAAEPARRIDAAVAIGENLIAYATGRELKDKLDTRIVLTPQSDNAPMARGELAVPRGLLNAGERDASRALPNLLEGMRQTLPVELSSRPLDVSLDSSVLESYPILFLHGRLDFSLDQVQRAALRDFIASGGTIIADAICANPEFAKALRRELQAVLPESNWESLPQDHELLTNRYHGYDIRQVTLRLPASNTGSAPQSRTTAPMLDAMRFEDRIVVLFSPYDLSCALERQTSLQCAGYSSDDAQRIATNLVLFALQQ
;
A
#
# COMPACT_ATOMS: atom_id res chain seq x y z
N VAL A 1 -27.71 -7.10 -7.68
CA VAL A 1 -27.74 -5.63 -7.81
C VAL A 1 -27.31 -4.99 -6.48
N GLY A 2 -27.98 -5.23 -5.34
CA GLY A 2 -27.64 -4.60 -4.04
C GLY A 2 -26.19 -4.77 -3.64
N LEU A 3 -25.65 -6.01 -3.75
CA LEU A 3 -24.24 -6.28 -3.47
C LEU A 3 -23.31 -5.47 -4.36
N ALA A 4 -23.64 -5.32 -5.66
CA ALA A 4 -22.85 -4.52 -6.58
C ALA A 4 -22.89 -3.03 -6.24
N LEU A 5 -24.05 -2.48 -5.88
CA LEU A 5 -24.19 -1.08 -5.46
C LEU A 5 -23.36 -0.77 -4.20
N VAL A 6 -23.48 -1.59 -3.15
CA VAL A 6 -22.71 -1.41 -1.91
C VAL A 6 -21.20 -1.54 -2.19
N SER A 7 -20.81 -2.58 -2.96
CA SER A 7 -19.38 -2.75 -3.36
C SER A 7 -18.86 -1.58 -4.21
N SER A 8 -19.73 -0.92 -4.96
CA SER A 8 -19.41 0.28 -5.71
C SER A 8 -19.38 1.57 -4.86
N GLY A 9 -19.67 1.47 -3.55
CA GLY A 9 -19.60 2.59 -2.60
C GLY A 9 -20.88 3.43 -2.56
N VAL A 10 -22.01 2.91 -3.01
CA VAL A 10 -23.31 3.54 -2.75
C VAL A 10 -23.60 3.45 -1.26
N SER A 11 -23.92 4.58 -0.64
CA SER A 11 -24.23 4.61 0.80
C SER A 11 -25.42 3.71 1.14
N PRO A 12 -25.36 2.97 2.26
CA PRO A 12 -26.52 2.25 2.77
C PRO A 12 -27.76 3.14 2.99
N ASP A 13 -27.56 4.45 3.17
CA ASP A 13 -28.64 5.44 3.35
C ASP A 13 -29.20 5.97 2.02
N ASP A 14 -28.66 5.57 0.86
CA ASP A 14 -29.21 5.95 -0.44
C ASP A 14 -30.65 5.45 -0.57
N PRO A 15 -31.61 6.30 -0.96
CA PRO A 15 -33.03 5.94 -1.03
C PRO A 15 -33.34 4.73 -1.92
N THR A 16 -32.55 4.50 -2.97
CA THR A 16 -32.70 3.33 -3.85
C THR A 16 -32.21 2.08 -3.16
N LEU A 17 -31.08 2.17 -2.47
CA LEU A 17 -30.52 1.04 -1.74
C LEU A 17 -31.35 0.69 -0.51
N VAL A 18 -31.90 1.67 0.22
CA VAL A 18 -32.84 1.45 1.34
C VAL A 18 -34.03 0.64 0.88
N LYS A 19 -34.73 1.03 -0.20
CA LYS A 19 -35.86 0.28 -0.77
C LYS A 19 -35.50 -1.15 -1.15
N LEU A 20 -34.28 -1.34 -1.73
CA LEU A 20 -33.80 -2.65 -2.11
C LEU A 20 -33.50 -3.51 -0.86
N LEU A 21 -32.92 -2.92 0.18
CA LEU A 21 -32.64 -3.62 1.44
C LEU A 21 -33.94 -4.05 2.15
N ASP A 22 -34.96 -3.18 2.18
CA ASP A 22 -36.27 -3.52 2.75
C ASP A 22 -36.87 -4.70 2.00
N TYR A 23 -36.81 -4.71 0.68
CA TYR A 23 -37.27 -5.87 -0.11
C TYR A 23 -36.46 -7.13 0.22
N VAL A 24 -35.12 -7.04 0.27
CA VAL A 24 -34.26 -8.19 0.55
C VAL A 24 -34.48 -8.72 1.97
N ARG A 25 -34.68 -7.86 2.97
CA ARG A 25 -34.99 -8.23 4.36
C ARG A 25 -36.30 -8.97 4.48
N GLY A 26 -37.33 -8.58 3.70
CA GLY A 26 -38.62 -9.23 3.65
C GLY A 26 -38.67 -10.53 2.84
N PHE A 27 -37.64 -10.80 2.03
CA PHE A 27 -37.59 -11.94 1.13
C PHE A 27 -37.14 -13.23 1.83
N GLU A 28 -37.87 -14.32 1.69
CA GLU A 28 -37.47 -15.66 2.15
C GLU A 28 -36.90 -16.48 1.00
N PRO A 29 -35.55 -16.60 0.92
CA PRO A 29 -34.93 -17.28 -0.20
C PRO A 29 -35.11 -18.81 -0.13
N LYS A 30 -35.34 -19.42 -1.31
CA LYS A 30 -35.56 -20.88 -1.47
C LYS A 30 -34.44 -21.56 -2.27
N GLN A 31 -33.39 -20.84 -2.60
CA GLN A 31 -32.25 -21.33 -3.41
C GLN A 31 -30.92 -20.95 -2.74
N THR A 32 -29.96 -21.82 -2.85
CA THR A 32 -28.62 -21.61 -2.26
C THR A 32 -28.01 -20.27 -2.70
N TYR A 33 -28.08 -19.93 -4.00
CA TYR A 33 -27.62 -18.63 -4.49
C TYR A 33 -28.31 -17.46 -3.80
N ALA A 34 -29.63 -17.54 -3.65
CA ALA A 34 -30.39 -16.44 -3.08
C ALA A 34 -30.08 -16.26 -1.57
N VAL A 35 -29.97 -17.37 -0.80
CA VAL A 35 -29.53 -17.33 0.60
C VAL A 35 -28.12 -16.74 0.71
N SER A 36 -27.23 -17.20 -0.15
CA SER A 36 -25.82 -16.76 -0.15
C SER A 36 -25.69 -15.27 -0.45
N LEU A 37 -26.33 -14.78 -1.53
CA LEU A 37 -26.29 -13.38 -1.93
C LEU A 37 -26.97 -12.46 -0.91
N GLN A 38 -28.09 -12.89 -0.30
CA GLN A 38 -28.73 -12.16 0.79
C GLN A 38 -27.76 -12.03 1.98
N THR A 39 -27.13 -13.12 2.38
CA THR A 39 -26.16 -13.14 3.49
C THR A 39 -24.99 -12.21 3.20
N MET A 40 -24.37 -12.31 2.03
CA MET A 40 -23.24 -11.46 1.64
C MET A 40 -23.62 -9.98 1.64
N LEU A 41 -24.79 -9.63 1.10
CA LEU A 41 -25.27 -8.23 1.08
C LEU A 41 -25.47 -7.69 2.50
N LEU A 42 -26.19 -8.44 3.36
CA LEU A 42 -26.47 -8.00 4.73
C LEU A 42 -25.20 -7.90 5.58
N CYS A 43 -24.24 -8.82 5.40
CA CYS A 43 -22.94 -8.73 6.05
C CYS A 43 -22.14 -7.48 5.60
N GLN A 44 -22.20 -7.13 4.32
CA GLN A 44 -21.49 -5.98 3.79
C GLN A 44 -22.11 -4.65 4.22
N VAL A 45 -23.44 -4.59 4.36
CA VAL A 45 -24.15 -3.44 4.94
C VAL A 45 -23.82 -3.28 6.42
N GLY A 46 -23.69 -4.37 7.15
CA GLY A 46 -23.20 -4.39 8.53
C GLY A 46 -24.22 -3.87 9.56
N ALA A 47 -25.50 -3.79 9.21
CA ALA A 47 -26.55 -3.33 10.12
C ALA A 47 -26.81 -4.36 11.23
N ARG A 48 -26.83 -3.91 12.50
CA ARG A 48 -27.07 -4.81 13.65
C ARG A 48 -28.39 -5.53 13.60
N GLU A 49 -29.42 -4.90 13.04
CA GLU A 49 -30.77 -5.46 12.87
C GLU A 49 -30.79 -6.69 11.95
N ASP A 50 -29.80 -6.84 11.06
CA ASP A 50 -29.70 -7.94 10.11
C ASP A 50 -29.08 -9.22 10.71
N LEU A 51 -28.44 -9.14 11.87
CA LEU A 51 -27.77 -10.28 12.51
C LEU A 51 -28.70 -11.52 12.72
N PRO A 52 -29.96 -11.39 13.13
CA PRO A 52 -30.85 -12.54 13.23
C PRO A 52 -31.12 -13.22 11.87
N ARG A 53 -31.25 -12.44 10.79
CA ARG A 53 -31.43 -12.96 9.44
C ARG A 53 -30.17 -13.68 8.96
N ILE A 54 -29.01 -13.11 9.19
CA ILE A 54 -27.73 -13.72 8.83
C ILE A 54 -27.56 -15.07 9.55
N ARG A 55 -27.86 -15.14 10.87
CA ARG A 55 -27.81 -16.41 11.62
C ARG A 55 -28.75 -17.46 11.04
N LYS A 56 -29.99 -17.08 10.69
CA LYS A 56 -30.97 -17.98 10.05
C LYS A 56 -30.40 -18.53 8.74
N ASN A 57 -29.82 -17.67 7.92
CA ASN A 57 -29.23 -18.06 6.64
C ASN A 57 -28.05 -19.02 6.82
N VAL A 58 -27.16 -18.75 7.79
CA VAL A 58 -26.05 -19.65 8.13
C VAL A 58 -26.58 -21.02 8.51
N GLN A 59 -27.55 -21.09 9.42
CA GLN A 59 -28.16 -22.35 9.83
C GLN A 59 -28.76 -23.11 8.64
N VAL A 60 -29.47 -22.42 7.74
CA VAL A 60 -30.04 -23.02 6.52
C VAL A 60 -28.95 -23.63 5.64
N LEU A 61 -27.81 -22.91 5.43
CA LEU A 61 -26.70 -23.43 4.62
C LEU A 61 -26.02 -24.64 5.29
N GLU A 62 -25.86 -24.62 6.62
CA GLU A 62 -25.28 -25.74 7.37
C GLU A 62 -26.18 -27.00 7.30
N ASP A 63 -27.49 -26.83 7.46
CA ASP A 63 -28.46 -27.93 7.44
C ASP A 63 -28.52 -28.56 6.03
N ILE A 64 -28.48 -27.77 4.96
CA ILE A 64 -28.47 -28.30 3.59
C ILE A 64 -27.25 -29.17 3.36
N GLN A 65 -26.07 -28.69 3.74
CA GLN A 65 -24.81 -29.45 3.55
C GLN A 65 -24.87 -30.78 4.32
N ARG A 66 -25.40 -30.78 5.57
CA ARG A 66 -25.47 -31.97 6.43
C ARG A 66 -26.52 -32.98 5.99
N GLU A 67 -27.72 -32.51 5.63
CA GLU A 67 -28.87 -33.39 5.48
C GLU A 67 -29.10 -33.93 4.08
N ARG A 68 -28.51 -33.29 3.04
CA ARG A 68 -28.81 -33.59 1.64
C ARG A 68 -27.87 -34.57 0.94
N GLY A 69 -26.93 -35.19 1.65
CA GLY A 69 -26.01 -36.19 1.06
C GLY A 69 -25.14 -35.64 -0.07
N THR A 70 -24.75 -34.38 0.02
CA THR A 70 -24.15 -33.59 -1.04
C THR A 70 -22.64 -33.74 -1.14
N ASN A 71 -22.02 -34.75 -0.55
CA ASN A 71 -20.56 -34.95 -0.49
C ASN A 71 -19.78 -33.68 -0.03
N GLY A 72 -20.40 -32.85 0.84
CA GLY A 72 -19.78 -31.66 1.38
C GLY A 72 -19.99 -30.36 0.59
N GLY A 73 -20.63 -30.40 -0.57
CA GLY A 73 -21.01 -29.21 -1.34
C GLY A 73 -22.49 -28.80 -1.16
N TRP A 74 -22.96 -27.89 -1.99
CA TRP A 74 -24.36 -27.40 -2.02
C TRP A 74 -24.99 -27.57 -3.40
N THR A 75 -26.32 -27.69 -3.43
CA THR A 75 -27.17 -27.80 -4.62
C THR A 75 -28.01 -26.54 -4.81
N TYR A 76 -28.69 -26.40 -5.94
CA TYR A 76 -29.50 -25.23 -6.30
C TYR A 76 -30.67 -24.98 -5.37
N SER A 77 -31.50 -26.02 -5.09
CA SER A 77 -32.78 -25.86 -4.37
C SER A 77 -32.68 -26.33 -2.94
N LEU A 78 -33.28 -25.55 -2.03
CA LEU A 78 -33.45 -25.93 -0.64
C LEU A 78 -34.55 -27.02 -0.45
N ASP A 79 -35.51 -27.09 -1.35
CA ASP A 79 -36.68 -27.97 -1.24
C ASP A 79 -36.47 -29.30 -1.99
N PHE A 80 -35.44 -29.47 -2.76
CA PHE A 80 -35.24 -30.63 -3.62
C PHE A 80 -34.09 -31.53 -3.15
N ILE A 81 -34.34 -32.83 -3.03
CA ILE A 81 -33.29 -33.83 -2.74
C ILE A 81 -32.46 -34.03 -4.02
N ALA A 82 -31.51 -33.17 -4.27
CA ALA A 82 -30.55 -33.35 -5.36
C ALA A 82 -29.48 -34.36 -4.94
N ARG A 83 -29.20 -35.34 -5.79
CA ARG A 83 -28.19 -36.37 -5.55
C ARG A 83 -26.75 -35.90 -5.79
N ALA A 84 -26.55 -34.69 -6.32
CA ALA A 84 -25.25 -34.14 -6.66
C ALA A 84 -25.13 -32.69 -6.23
N SER A 85 -23.97 -32.32 -5.69
CA SER A 85 -23.61 -30.93 -5.42
C SER A 85 -23.25 -30.22 -6.71
N ASP A 86 -23.41 -28.91 -6.70
CA ASP A 86 -23.07 -28.01 -7.80
C ASP A 86 -21.87 -27.13 -7.39
N PRO A 87 -20.77 -27.07 -8.18
CA PRO A 87 -19.60 -26.30 -7.80
C PRO A 87 -19.85 -24.81 -7.66
N SER A 88 -20.71 -24.24 -8.51
CA SER A 88 -21.01 -22.81 -8.46
C SER A 88 -21.84 -22.43 -7.23
N ASN A 89 -22.85 -23.24 -6.86
CA ASN A 89 -23.59 -23.07 -5.60
C ASN A 89 -22.68 -23.25 -4.38
N THR A 90 -21.77 -24.23 -4.43
CA THR A 90 -20.80 -24.50 -3.36
C THR A 90 -19.90 -23.30 -3.12
N GLN A 91 -19.38 -22.66 -4.19
CA GLN A 91 -18.61 -21.45 -4.07
C GLN A 91 -19.38 -20.32 -3.37
N PHE A 92 -20.63 -20.04 -3.82
CA PHE A 92 -21.43 -18.96 -3.25
C PHE A 92 -21.82 -19.23 -1.80
N ALA A 93 -22.12 -20.46 -1.43
CA ALA A 93 -22.38 -20.83 -0.04
C ALA A 93 -21.14 -20.56 0.84
N LEU A 94 -19.95 -20.95 0.40
CA LEU A 94 -18.72 -20.71 1.15
C LEU A 94 -18.38 -19.21 1.26
N LEU A 95 -18.59 -18.41 0.21
CA LEU A 95 -18.43 -16.96 0.27
C LEU A 95 -19.38 -16.32 1.29
N ALA A 96 -20.63 -16.80 1.36
CA ALA A 96 -21.62 -16.30 2.31
C ALA A 96 -21.30 -16.69 3.75
N LEU A 97 -20.90 -17.94 3.99
CA LEU A 97 -20.50 -18.41 5.31
C LEU A 97 -19.23 -17.72 5.80
N ASP A 98 -18.27 -17.48 4.91
CA ASP A 98 -17.06 -16.71 5.21
C ASP A 98 -17.42 -15.28 5.63
N ALA A 99 -18.26 -14.59 4.85
CA ALA A 99 -18.74 -13.24 5.18
C ALA A 99 -19.50 -13.19 6.51
N ALA A 100 -20.33 -14.20 6.80
CA ALA A 100 -21.07 -14.30 8.07
C ALA A 100 -20.12 -14.49 9.26
N GLN A 101 -19.12 -15.37 9.12
CA GLN A 101 -18.13 -15.58 10.17
C GLN A 101 -17.29 -14.32 10.40
N GLU A 102 -17.01 -13.56 9.35
CA GLU A 102 -16.35 -12.26 9.46
C GLU A 102 -17.24 -11.22 10.19
N ALA A 103 -18.54 -11.26 9.96
CA ALA A 103 -19.50 -10.44 10.69
C ALA A 103 -19.75 -10.89 12.14
N GLY A 104 -19.06 -11.94 12.61
CA GLY A 104 -19.15 -12.42 13.99
C GLY A 104 -20.23 -13.49 14.23
N ILE A 105 -20.82 -14.05 13.18
CA ILE A 105 -21.73 -15.17 13.28
C ILE A 105 -20.92 -16.48 13.19
N PRO A 106 -20.92 -17.33 14.22
CA PRO A 106 -20.18 -18.58 14.19
C PRO A 106 -20.72 -19.53 13.13
N VAL A 107 -19.80 -20.22 12.46
CA VAL A 107 -20.09 -21.31 11.51
C VAL A 107 -19.50 -22.61 12.08
N ASN A 108 -20.24 -23.72 11.99
CA ASN A 108 -19.79 -25.02 12.49
C ASN A 108 -18.49 -25.46 11.76
N PRO A 109 -17.38 -25.76 12.46
CA PRO A 109 -16.13 -26.18 11.85
C PRO A 109 -16.23 -27.37 10.90
N GLU A 110 -17.15 -28.30 11.15
CA GLU A 110 -17.37 -29.44 10.27
C GLU A 110 -17.83 -29.05 8.84
N VAL A 111 -18.45 -27.89 8.70
CA VAL A 111 -18.85 -27.35 7.38
C VAL A 111 -17.63 -27.14 6.51
N TRP A 112 -16.60 -26.55 7.07
CA TRP A 112 -15.34 -26.30 6.36
C TRP A 112 -14.60 -27.58 6.02
N GLN A 113 -14.61 -28.57 6.93
CA GLN A 113 -13.99 -29.88 6.68
C GLN A 113 -14.67 -30.61 5.53
N ARG A 114 -16.02 -30.67 5.52
CA ARG A 114 -16.77 -31.29 4.42
C ARG A 114 -16.58 -30.55 3.10
N ALA A 115 -16.54 -29.23 3.11
CA ALA A 115 -16.29 -28.43 1.91
C ALA A 115 -14.87 -28.63 1.38
N SER A 116 -13.87 -28.82 2.25
CA SER A 116 -12.51 -29.18 1.85
C SER A 116 -12.51 -30.50 1.06
N GLN A 117 -13.13 -31.54 1.61
CA GLN A 117 -13.24 -32.84 0.95
C GLN A 117 -13.93 -32.73 -0.41
N TYR A 118 -15.03 -31.96 -0.49
CA TYR A 118 -15.72 -31.72 -1.76
C TYR A 118 -14.79 -31.21 -2.85
N TRP A 119 -14.02 -30.15 -2.57
CA TRP A 119 -13.14 -29.53 -3.55
C TRP A 119 -11.90 -30.37 -3.88
N LEU A 120 -11.45 -31.22 -2.97
CA LEU A 120 -10.31 -32.11 -3.20
C LEU A 120 -10.72 -33.41 -3.92
N ASP A 121 -11.90 -33.98 -3.59
CA ASP A 121 -12.29 -35.35 -3.97
C ASP A 121 -13.57 -35.43 -4.81
N SER A 122 -14.21 -34.30 -5.14
CA SER A 122 -15.54 -34.29 -5.77
C SER A 122 -15.65 -34.92 -7.16
N GLY A 123 -14.55 -35.31 -7.77
CA GLY A 123 -14.52 -35.81 -9.16
C GLY A 123 -14.73 -34.71 -10.21
N VAL A 124 -14.97 -33.46 -9.80
CA VAL A 124 -14.94 -32.29 -10.68
C VAL A 124 -13.53 -31.71 -10.81
N ARG A 125 -12.63 -32.04 -9.85
CA ARG A 125 -11.19 -31.76 -9.99
C ARG A 125 -10.55 -32.77 -10.96
N ARG A 126 -9.76 -32.27 -11.91
CA ARG A 126 -9.09 -33.08 -12.92
C ARG A 126 -7.63 -33.32 -12.59
N GLY A 127 -7.03 -34.31 -13.22
CA GLY A 127 -5.60 -34.60 -13.11
C GLY A 127 -4.70 -33.43 -13.53
N SER A 128 -5.24 -32.46 -14.28
CA SER A 128 -4.57 -31.18 -14.59
C SER A 128 -4.48 -30.21 -13.41
N GLY A 129 -5.12 -30.52 -12.26
CA GLY A 129 -5.21 -29.62 -11.11
C GLY A 129 -6.34 -28.60 -11.19
N ALA A 130 -7.11 -28.58 -12.26
CA ALA A 130 -8.22 -27.65 -12.50
C ALA A 130 -9.58 -28.29 -12.25
N TRP A 131 -10.63 -27.48 -12.18
CA TRP A 131 -12.01 -27.92 -11.90
C TRP A 131 -12.93 -27.73 -13.09
N ALA A 132 -13.85 -28.68 -13.25
CA ALA A 132 -14.90 -28.69 -14.23
C ALA A 132 -16.27 -28.44 -13.56
N TYR A 133 -17.27 -28.01 -14.33
CA TYR A 133 -18.63 -27.85 -13.83
C TYR A 133 -19.29 -29.21 -13.54
N ALA A 134 -19.09 -30.17 -14.44
CA ALA A 134 -19.59 -31.53 -14.27
C ALA A 134 -18.50 -32.56 -14.59
N ARG A 135 -18.72 -33.82 -14.14
CA ARG A 135 -17.75 -34.90 -14.32
C ARG A 135 -17.39 -35.19 -15.82
N VAL A 136 -18.29 -34.90 -16.71
CA VAL A 136 -18.12 -35.15 -18.15
C VAL A 136 -17.59 -33.97 -18.94
N GLU A 137 -17.50 -32.80 -18.29
CA GLU A 137 -17.05 -31.56 -18.93
C GLU A 137 -15.54 -31.32 -18.76
N PRO A 138 -14.90 -30.56 -19.65
CA PRO A 138 -13.53 -30.11 -19.46
C PRO A 138 -13.45 -29.12 -18.32
N PRO A 139 -12.25 -28.91 -17.70
CA PRO A 139 -12.02 -27.83 -16.77
C PRO A 139 -12.30 -26.47 -17.39
N SER A 140 -12.86 -25.54 -16.61
CA SER A 140 -13.09 -24.17 -17.06
C SER A 140 -12.45 -23.14 -16.14
N GLY A 141 -12.24 -21.92 -16.67
CA GLY A 141 -11.68 -20.80 -15.90
C GLY A 141 -12.54 -20.47 -14.68
N SER A 142 -13.86 -20.34 -14.87
CA SER A 142 -14.79 -20.03 -13.78
C SER A 142 -14.78 -21.07 -12.66
N MET A 143 -14.80 -22.37 -13.01
CA MET A 143 -14.80 -23.44 -11.99
C MET A 143 -13.44 -23.62 -11.34
N THR A 144 -12.36 -23.39 -12.07
CA THR A 144 -11.01 -23.37 -11.48
C THR A 144 -10.85 -22.21 -10.50
N CYS A 145 -11.34 -21.02 -10.85
CA CYS A 145 -11.40 -19.90 -9.90
C CYS A 145 -12.28 -20.23 -8.68
N ALA A 146 -13.42 -20.90 -8.89
CA ALA A 146 -14.31 -21.32 -7.79
C ALA A 146 -13.61 -22.28 -6.83
N GLY A 147 -12.87 -23.28 -7.34
CA GLY A 147 -12.11 -24.23 -6.53
C GLY A 147 -10.99 -23.55 -5.74
N ILE A 148 -10.19 -22.71 -6.40
CA ILE A 148 -9.12 -21.96 -5.73
C ILE A 148 -9.67 -21.07 -4.64
N ALA A 149 -10.65 -20.22 -4.93
CA ALA A 149 -11.26 -19.30 -3.96
C ALA A 149 -11.85 -20.04 -2.76
N SER A 150 -12.57 -21.12 -3.00
CA SER A 150 -13.16 -21.96 -1.95
C SER A 150 -12.10 -22.61 -1.06
N LEU A 151 -11.05 -23.18 -1.63
CA LEU A 151 -9.96 -23.81 -0.85
C LEU A 151 -9.16 -22.79 -0.04
N VAL A 152 -8.94 -21.58 -0.56
CA VAL A 152 -8.31 -20.49 0.22
C VAL A 152 -9.15 -20.14 1.44
N ILE A 153 -10.46 -19.96 1.28
CA ILE A 153 -11.38 -19.71 2.40
C ILE A 153 -11.33 -20.85 3.41
N VAL A 154 -11.51 -22.07 2.94
CA VAL A 154 -11.56 -23.26 3.81
C VAL A 154 -10.27 -23.46 4.60
N ARG A 155 -9.09 -23.32 3.98
CA ARG A 155 -7.79 -23.38 4.67
C ARG A 155 -7.68 -22.32 5.75
N GLY A 156 -8.06 -21.09 5.45
CA GLY A 156 -8.05 -20.00 6.43
C GLY A 156 -8.99 -20.26 7.62
N ARG A 157 -10.13 -20.91 7.39
CA ARG A 157 -11.12 -21.21 8.45
C ARG A 157 -10.79 -22.45 9.28
N LEU A 158 -10.12 -23.41 8.70
CA LEU A 158 -9.68 -24.63 9.41
C LEU A 158 -8.39 -24.42 10.21
N GLY A 159 -7.70 -23.28 10.02
CA GLY A 159 -6.43 -23.02 10.68
C GLY A 159 -5.34 -24.03 10.27
N VAL A 160 -5.42 -24.58 9.04
CA VAL A 160 -4.41 -25.49 8.49
C VAL A 160 -3.23 -24.61 8.04
N ASN A 161 -2.48 -24.13 9.03
CA ASN A 161 -1.36 -23.23 8.85
C ASN A 161 -0.20 -23.70 9.74
N ASP A 162 1.02 -23.30 9.38
CA ASP A 162 2.24 -23.57 10.18
C ASP A 162 2.24 -22.82 11.52
N ALA A 163 1.35 -21.83 11.69
CA ALA A 163 1.23 -21.04 12.90
C ALA A 163 0.13 -21.59 13.81
N SER A 164 0.46 -21.80 15.08
CA SER A 164 -0.46 -22.29 16.12
C SER A 164 -0.14 -21.71 17.50
N VAL A 165 -1.11 -21.78 18.40
CA VAL A 165 -0.92 -21.46 19.82
C VAL A 165 -1.20 -22.71 20.65
N ASN A 166 -0.20 -23.19 21.38
CA ASN A 166 -0.27 -24.36 22.24
C ASN A 166 -0.01 -23.93 23.70
N GLY A 167 -1.07 -23.78 24.50
CA GLY A 167 -0.97 -23.25 25.86
C GLY A 167 -0.43 -21.82 25.86
N ASP A 168 0.74 -21.61 26.45
CA ASP A 168 1.41 -20.30 26.52
C ASP A 168 2.46 -20.10 25.41
N GLN A 169 2.59 -21.03 24.46
CA GLN A 169 3.59 -20.95 23.40
C GLN A 169 2.96 -20.64 22.06
N VAL A 170 3.59 -19.71 21.32
CA VAL A 170 3.31 -19.43 19.92
C VAL A 170 4.32 -20.22 19.09
N GLU A 171 3.82 -21.03 18.17
CA GLU A 171 4.61 -21.81 17.21
C GLU A 171 4.35 -21.28 15.81
N CYS A 172 5.40 -20.81 15.14
CA CYS A 172 5.31 -20.14 13.83
C CYS A 172 5.75 -21.01 12.66
N CYS A 173 6.52 -22.06 12.94
CA CYS A 173 7.09 -22.95 11.93
C CYS A 173 6.89 -24.41 12.34
N GLY A 174 5.67 -24.75 12.70
CA GLY A 174 5.28 -26.13 12.95
C GLY A 174 5.58 -27.02 11.74
N GLN A 175 5.57 -28.34 11.94
CA GLN A 175 5.71 -29.25 10.79
C GLN A 175 4.57 -29.01 9.83
N SER A 176 4.86 -28.39 8.69
CA SER A 176 3.93 -28.39 7.58
C SER A 176 3.59 -29.85 7.30
N VAL A 177 2.32 -30.19 7.39
CA VAL A 177 1.84 -31.43 6.77
C VAL A 177 2.26 -31.30 5.32
N GLU A 178 3.28 -32.06 4.90
CA GLU A 178 3.67 -32.16 3.50
C GLU A 178 2.40 -32.49 2.72
N GLN A 179 1.70 -31.46 2.22
CA GLN A 179 0.61 -31.67 1.30
C GLN A 179 1.26 -32.08 -0.02
N LYS A 180 1.35 -33.39 -0.24
CA LYS A 180 1.81 -33.98 -1.52
C LYS A 180 1.11 -33.44 -2.76
N ASP A 181 -0.01 -32.74 -2.59
CA ASP A 181 -0.79 -32.12 -3.66
C ASP A 181 -1.35 -30.76 -3.19
N ASP A 182 -0.65 -29.68 -3.53
CA ASP A 182 -1.21 -28.34 -3.34
C ASP A 182 -2.21 -28.02 -4.44
N ALA A 183 -3.48 -28.28 -4.18
CA ALA A 183 -4.57 -28.07 -5.11
C ALA A 183 -4.71 -26.59 -5.52
N ILE A 184 -4.37 -25.65 -4.65
CA ILE A 184 -4.41 -24.22 -4.96
C ILE A 184 -3.27 -23.89 -5.96
N ALA A 185 -2.05 -24.34 -5.69
CA ALA A 185 -0.90 -24.08 -6.55
C ALA A 185 -1.11 -24.70 -7.96
N THR A 186 -1.58 -25.96 -8.04
CA THR A 186 -1.86 -26.60 -9.32
C THR A 186 -3.00 -25.93 -10.08
N GLY A 187 -4.03 -25.46 -9.37
CA GLY A 187 -5.13 -24.67 -9.96
C GLY A 187 -4.65 -23.33 -10.51
N LEU A 188 -3.81 -22.61 -9.76
CA LEU A 188 -3.20 -21.36 -10.20
C LEU A 188 -2.27 -21.58 -11.42
N GLN A 189 -1.51 -22.68 -11.45
CA GLN A 189 -0.68 -23.02 -12.59
C GLN A 189 -1.52 -23.28 -13.85
N TRP A 190 -2.66 -23.99 -13.72
CA TRP A 190 -3.56 -24.18 -14.83
C TRP A 190 -4.16 -22.86 -15.31
N LEU A 191 -4.61 -22.01 -14.38
CA LEU A 191 -5.19 -20.71 -14.68
C LEU A 191 -4.17 -19.80 -15.40
N SER A 192 -2.90 -19.80 -14.97
CA SER A 192 -1.81 -19.08 -15.61
C SER A 192 -1.58 -19.52 -17.07
N LYS A 193 -1.58 -20.83 -17.32
CA LYS A 193 -1.38 -21.40 -18.67
C LYS A 193 -2.55 -21.16 -19.62
N ASN A 194 -3.77 -20.99 -19.09
CA ASN A 194 -4.99 -20.83 -19.85
C ASN A 194 -5.60 -19.43 -19.67
N PHE A 195 -4.81 -18.47 -19.20
CA PHE A 195 -5.30 -17.15 -18.87
C PHE A 195 -5.98 -16.46 -20.06
N SER A 196 -7.15 -15.88 -19.82
CA SER A 196 -7.85 -15.01 -20.75
C SER A 196 -8.81 -14.11 -19.98
N VAL A 197 -9.00 -12.89 -20.44
CA VAL A 197 -10.07 -11.98 -19.98
C VAL A 197 -11.10 -11.69 -21.07
N GLN A 198 -10.97 -12.32 -22.24
CA GLN A 198 -11.88 -12.16 -23.37
C GLN A 198 -12.91 -13.28 -23.48
N ARG A 199 -12.66 -14.40 -22.81
CA ARG A 199 -13.53 -15.57 -22.77
C ARG A 199 -13.31 -16.36 -21.49
N ASN A 200 -14.28 -17.18 -21.09
CA ASN A 200 -14.10 -18.16 -20.01
C ASN A 200 -13.33 -19.39 -20.54
N PRO A 201 -12.05 -19.59 -20.19
CA PRO A 201 -11.24 -20.67 -20.75
C PRO A 201 -11.87 -22.05 -20.48
N GLY A 202 -11.93 -22.90 -21.48
CA GLY A 202 -12.42 -24.28 -21.38
C GLY A 202 -13.93 -24.44 -21.21
N ALA A 203 -14.70 -23.35 -21.04
CA ALA A 203 -16.15 -23.44 -20.93
C ALA A 203 -16.83 -23.67 -22.28
N GLN A 204 -17.93 -24.47 -22.27
CA GLN A 204 -18.74 -24.68 -23.49
C GLN A 204 -19.70 -23.50 -23.76
N GLY A 205 -20.06 -22.72 -22.74
CA GLY A 205 -20.75 -21.44 -22.84
C GLY A 205 -19.85 -20.32 -22.36
N ASP A 206 -20.04 -19.10 -22.84
CA ASP A 206 -19.05 -18.05 -22.59
C ASP A 206 -19.05 -17.60 -21.13
N ASN A 207 -20.19 -17.23 -20.54
CA ASN A 207 -20.33 -16.76 -19.14
C ASN A 207 -19.12 -15.91 -18.68
N LEU A 208 -18.70 -14.97 -19.54
CA LEU A 208 -17.49 -14.16 -19.33
C LEU A 208 -17.56 -13.33 -18.04
N LEU A 209 -18.69 -12.68 -17.79
CA LEU A 209 -18.83 -11.76 -16.67
C LEU A 209 -18.83 -12.50 -15.32
N TYR A 210 -19.45 -13.67 -15.27
CA TYR A 210 -19.36 -14.58 -14.13
C TYR A 210 -17.92 -15.07 -13.91
N TYR A 211 -17.21 -15.43 -15.00
CA TYR A 211 -15.80 -15.81 -14.90
C TYR A 211 -14.92 -14.66 -14.40
N LEU A 212 -15.08 -13.45 -14.91
CA LEU A 212 -14.34 -12.29 -14.44
C LEU A 212 -14.60 -12.04 -12.96
N TYR A 213 -15.86 -12.13 -12.49
CA TYR A 213 -16.16 -12.08 -11.07
C TYR A 213 -15.44 -13.16 -10.26
N ALA A 214 -15.43 -14.42 -10.74
CA ALA A 214 -14.72 -15.50 -10.06
C ALA A 214 -13.19 -15.27 -10.06
N LEU A 215 -12.63 -14.72 -11.13
CA LEU A 215 -11.22 -14.33 -11.24
C LEU A 215 -10.87 -13.21 -10.22
N GLU A 216 -11.77 -12.24 -10.06
CA GLU A 216 -11.62 -11.19 -9.02
C GLU A 216 -11.58 -11.80 -7.62
N ARG A 217 -12.43 -12.82 -7.34
CA ARG A 217 -12.39 -13.53 -6.05
C ARG A 217 -11.04 -14.20 -5.81
N VAL A 218 -10.49 -14.89 -6.82
CA VAL A 218 -9.15 -15.47 -6.73
C VAL A 218 -8.12 -14.39 -6.45
N GLY A 219 -8.03 -13.37 -7.28
CA GLY A 219 -7.04 -12.31 -7.11
C GLY A 219 -7.13 -11.59 -5.76
N ARG A 220 -8.34 -11.42 -5.23
CA ARG A 220 -8.58 -10.79 -3.92
C ARG A 220 -8.20 -11.71 -2.75
N LEU A 221 -8.61 -12.98 -2.80
CA LEU A 221 -8.39 -13.91 -1.70
C LEU A 221 -6.94 -14.38 -1.61
N THR A 222 -6.27 -14.55 -2.76
CA THR A 222 -4.84 -14.91 -2.82
C THR A 222 -3.93 -13.68 -2.73
N GLY A 223 -4.45 -12.49 -2.94
CA GLY A 223 -3.67 -11.26 -3.03
C GLY A 223 -2.85 -11.13 -4.32
N LEU A 224 -2.93 -12.08 -5.27
CA LEU A 224 -2.09 -12.09 -6.47
C LEU A 224 -2.31 -10.84 -7.34
N ARG A 225 -1.25 -10.06 -7.53
CA ARG A 225 -1.22 -8.92 -8.43
C ARG A 225 -1.21 -9.36 -9.89
N LEU A 226 -0.47 -10.41 -10.17
CA LEU A 226 -0.35 -11.00 -11.50
C LEU A 226 -0.74 -12.49 -11.47
N ILE A 227 -1.33 -12.99 -12.54
CA ILE A 227 -1.60 -14.42 -12.75
C ILE A 227 -0.96 -14.81 -14.08
N GLY A 228 0.09 -15.64 -14.03
CA GLY A 228 0.85 -16.02 -15.21
C GLY A 228 1.53 -14.86 -15.94
N GLY A 229 1.94 -13.82 -15.22
CA GLY A 229 2.52 -12.60 -15.78
C GLY A 229 1.49 -11.57 -16.27
N HIS A 230 0.20 -11.91 -16.24
CA HIS A 230 -0.89 -11.02 -16.66
C HIS A 230 -1.41 -10.18 -15.53
N ASP A 231 -1.56 -8.88 -15.76
CA ASP A 231 -2.33 -7.96 -14.89
C ASP A 231 -3.82 -8.21 -15.10
N TRP A 232 -4.31 -9.27 -14.46
CA TRP A 232 -5.68 -9.74 -14.62
C TRP A 232 -6.74 -8.65 -14.38
N TYR A 233 -6.45 -7.72 -13.45
CA TYR A 233 -7.38 -6.65 -13.14
C TYR A 233 -7.40 -5.56 -14.23
N ARG A 234 -6.22 -5.08 -14.64
CA ARG A 234 -6.10 -4.06 -15.71
C ARG A 234 -6.65 -4.58 -17.03
N GLU A 235 -6.27 -5.81 -17.40
CA GLU A 235 -6.74 -6.44 -18.65
C GLU A 235 -8.27 -6.64 -18.62
N GLY A 236 -8.82 -7.12 -17.49
CA GLY A 236 -10.27 -7.27 -17.31
C GLY A 236 -11.02 -5.95 -17.33
N CYS A 237 -10.48 -4.89 -16.71
CA CYS A 237 -11.06 -3.54 -16.80
C CYS A 237 -11.11 -3.05 -18.25
N SER A 238 -10.04 -3.25 -19.03
CA SER A 238 -9.98 -2.85 -20.44
C SER A 238 -11.06 -3.55 -21.27
N VAL A 239 -11.26 -4.86 -21.05
CA VAL A 239 -12.33 -5.61 -21.71
C VAL A 239 -13.71 -5.09 -21.31
N LEU A 240 -13.98 -4.93 -20.01
CA LEU A 240 -15.27 -4.43 -19.55
C LEU A 240 -15.58 -3.04 -20.10
N LEU A 241 -14.63 -2.12 -20.12
CA LEU A 241 -14.82 -0.79 -20.71
C LEU A 241 -15.11 -0.85 -22.21
N SER A 242 -14.47 -1.78 -22.95
CA SER A 242 -14.68 -1.95 -24.39
C SER A 242 -16.06 -2.48 -24.78
N ILE A 243 -16.71 -3.25 -23.88
CA ILE A 243 -18.04 -3.86 -24.13
C ILE A 243 -19.17 -3.14 -23.39
N GLN A 244 -18.89 -2.03 -22.69
CA GLN A 244 -19.90 -1.23 -22.03
C GLN A 244 -20.81 -0.55 -23.06
N ASN A 245 -22.11 -0.57 -22.81
CA ASN A 245 -23.09 0.15 -23.64
C ASN A 245 -22.88 1.67 -23.46
N ALA A 246 -22.51 2.36 -24.53
CA ALA A 246 -22.23 3.79 -24.52
C ALA A 246 -23.50 4.66 -24.27
N ILE A 247 -24.70 4.12 -24.45
CA ILE A 247 -25.96 4.88 -24.31
C ILE A 247 -26.43 4.94 -22.85
N ASP A 248 -26.46 3.78 -22.17
CA ASP A 248 -27.02 3.67 -20.82
C ASP A 248 -26.01 3.20 -19.77
N GLY A 249 -24.76 2.94 -20.16
CA GLY A 249 -23.68 2.52 -19.28
C GLY A 249 -23.80 1.07 -18.78
N SER A 250 -24.79 0.30 -19.25
CA SER A 250 -24.98 -1.09 -18.84
C SER A 250 -24.03 -2.05 -19.55
N TRP A 251 -24.02 -3.30 -19.06
CA TRP A 251 -23.35 -4.43 -19.74
C TRP A 251 -24.35 -5.49 -20.11
N LYS A 252 -24.00 -6.24 -21.14
CA LYS A 252 -24.71 -7.43 -21.59
C LYS A 252 -23.68 -8.48 -22.03
N GLY A 253 -23.78 -9.68 -21.49
CA GLY A 253 -22.90 -10.81 -21.81
C GLY A 253 -23.56 -11.84 -22.70
N ILE A 254 -22.79 -12.88 -23.03
CA ILE A 254 -23.22 -14.04 -23.80
C ILE A 254 -23.12 -15.25 -22.86
N GLY A 255 -24.23 -15.72 -22.37
CA GLY A 255 -24.24 -16.86 -21.43
C GLY A 255 -25.54 -16.94 -20.65
N VAL A 256 -25.68 -17.99 -19.85
CA VAL A 256 -26.88 -18.18 -19.02
C VAL A 256 -26.99 -17.05 -18.03
N PHE A 257 -28.10 -16.30 -18.11
CA PHE A 257 -28.42 -15.09 -17.32
C PHE A 257 -27.58 -13.84 -17.60
N GLU A 258 -26.50 -13.90 -18.35
CA GLU A 258 -25.70 -12.72 -18.72
C GLU A 258 -26.34 -11.88 -19.84
N ASP A 259 -27.31 -12.42 -20.54
CA ASP A 259 -28.17 -11.71 -21.48
C ASP A 259 -29.08 -10.68 -20.79
N ASN A 260 -29.31 -10.85 -19.48
CA ASN A 260 -30.04 -9.88 -18.65
C ASN A 260 -29.10 -8.72 -18.23
N PRO A 261 -29.36 -7.48 -18.67
CA PRO A 261 -28.49 -6.34 -18.37
C PRO A 261 -28.28 -6.07 -16.88
N LEU A 262 -29.29 -6.38 -16.02
CA LEU A 262 -29.15 -6.19 -14.56
C LEU A 262 -28.14 -7.15 -13.95
N VAL A 263 -28.14 -8.40 -14.41
CA VAL A 263 -27.18 -9.44 -13.93
C VAL A 263 -25.78 -9.11 -14.46
N ALA A 264 -25.66 -8.85 -15.77
CA ALA A 264 -24.43 -8.50 -16.42
C ALA A 264 -23.76 -7.26 -15.80
N THR A 265 -24.54 -6.20 -15.61
CA THR A 265 -24.04 -4.96 -14.97
C THR A 265 -23.63 -5.21 -13.52
N ALA A 266 -24.37 -6.05 -12.77
CA ALA A 266 -23.99 -6.40 -11.39
C ALA A 266 -22.64 -7.12 -11.32
N PHE A 267 -22.37 -8.11 -12.19
CA PHE A 267 -21.07 -8.79 -12.24
C PHE A 267 -19.95 -7.84 -12.67
N SER A 268 -20.18 -7.02 -13.68
CA SER A 268 -19.18 -6.02 -14.14
C SER A 268 -18.81 -5.03 -13.03
N LEU A 269 -19.81 -4.50 -12.31
CA LEU A 269 -19.56 -3.59 -11.19
C LEU A 269 -18.85 -4.29 -10.03
N LEU A 270 -19.15 -5.55 -9.72
CA LEU A 270 -18.46 -6.32 -8.68
C LEU A 270 -16.99 -6.51 -9.04
N PHE A 271 -16.66 -6.77 -10.31
CA PHE A 271 -15.28 -6.83 -10.77
C PHE A 271 -14.57 -5.48 -10.64
N LEU A 272 -15.19 -4.41 -11.17
CA LEU A 272 -14.60 -3.07 -11.21
C LEU A 272 -14.45 -2.46 -9.79
N SER A 273 -15.30 -2.83 -8.85
CA SER A 273 -15.29 -2.31 -7.46
C SER A 273 -13.98 -2.60 -6.71
N LYS A 274 -13.20 -3.61 -7.12
CA LYS A 274 -11.86 -3.85 -6.56
C LYS A 274 -10.95 -2.63 -6.68
N GLY A 275 -11.06 -1.85 -7.74
CA GLY A 275 -10.25 -0.65 -7.96
C GLY A 275 -10.39 0.40 -6.87
N LYS A 276 -11.52 0.44 -6.17
CA LYS A 276 -11.77 1.41 -5.08
C LYS A 276 -10.95 1.13 -3.80
N ARG A 277 -10.56 -0.12 -3.57
CA ARG A 277 -9.77 -0.46 -2.37
C ARG A 277 -8.31 -0.10 -2.58
N ARG A 278 -7.76 0.75 -1.72
CA ARG A 278 -6.36 1.14 -1.75
C ARG A 278 -5.48 -0.01 -1.27
N VAL A 279 -4.39 -0.28 -1.98
CA VAL A 279 -3.40 -1.29 -1.54
C VAL A 279 -2.53 -0.65 -0.47
N VAL A 280 -2.55 -1.20 0.74
CA VAL A 280 -1.78 -0.66 1.86
C VAL A 280 -0.45 -1.38 2.06
N VAL A 281 -0.39 -2.66 1.70
CA VAL A 281 0.80 -3.49 1.84
C VAL A 281 0.89 -4.52 0.73
N SER A 282 2.09 -4.73 0.20
CA SER A 282 2.43 -5.81 -0.74
C SER A 282 3.41 -6.78 -0.11
N ARG A 283 3.31 -8.07 -0.46
CA ARG A 283 4.34 -9.08 -0.16
C ARG A 283 5.10 -9.42 -1.43
N ALA A 284 6.42 -9.38 -1.38
CA ALA A 284 7.27 -9.82 -2.48
C ALA A 284 7.30 -11.34 -2.58
N GLU A 285 7.03 -11.87 -3.77
CA GLU A 285 7.34 -13.26 -4.11
C GLU A 285 8.80 -13.34 -4.52
N LEU A 286 9.56 -14.16 -3.80
CA LEU A 286 10.97 -14.42 -4.06
C LEU A 286 11.12 -15.75 -4.79
N ALA A 287 11.67 -15.75 -5.99
CA ALA A 287 11.92 -16.97 -6.73
C ALA A 287 12.99 -17.87 -6.07
N SER A 288 13.88 -17.26 -5.28
CA SER A 288 15.00 -17.93 -4.60
C SER A 288 14.64 -18.57 -3.25
N ASP A 289 13.51 -18.20 -2.63
CA ASP A 289 13.09 -18.74 -1.35
C ASP A 289 11.63 -19.24 -1.40
N PRO A 290 11.37 -20.56 -1.44
CA PRO A 290 10.01 -21.10 -1.48
C PRO A 290 9.19 -20.80 -0.21
N GLN A 291 9.83 -20.33 0.86
CA GLN A 291 9.17 -20.00 2.13
C GLN A 291 8.72 -18.53 2.22
N TRP A 292 8.94 -17.72 1.17
CA TRP A 292 8.56 -16.30 1.15
C TRP A 292 7.11 -16.02 1.61
N ASN A 293 6.20 -16.96 1.46
CA ASN A 293 4.79 -16.85 1.84
C ASN A 293 4.37 -17.90 2.88
N ARG A 294 5.23 -18.17 3.85
CA ARG A 294 4.96 -19.19 4.89
C ARG A 294 3.71 -18.88 5.71
N HIS A 295 3.43 -17.60 5.98
CA HIS A 295 2.25 -17.13 6.70
C HIS A 295 1.32 -16.35 5.76
N PRO A 296 0.57 -17.04 4.86
CA PRO A 296 -0.16 -16.41 3.77
C PRO A 296 -1.31 -15.51 4.24
N GLU A 297 -1.91 -15.80 5.40
CA GLU A 297 -3.00 -15.02 5.98
C GLU A 297 -2.50 -13.80 6.78
N GLY A 298 -1.21 -13.70 7.08
CA GLY A 298 -0.64 -12.67 7.96
C GLY A 298 -0.94 -11.25 7.47
N LEU A 299 -0.65 -10.95 6.20
CA LEU A 299 -0.94 -9.63 5.64
C LEU A 299 -2.43 -9.35 5.50
N ARG A 300 -3.24 -10.37 5.21
CA ARG A 300 -4.71 -10.23 5.17
C ARG A 300 -5.25 -9.82 6.54
N GLN A 301 -4.83 -10.47 7.61
CA GLN A 301 -5.28 -10.13 8.96
C GLN A 301 -4.77 -8.75 9.39
N LEU A 302 -3.50 -8.44 9.16
CA LEU A 302 -2.95 -7.11 9.44
C LEU A 302 -3.73 -6.01 8.69
N THR A 303 -4.01 -6.20 7.40
CA THR A 303 -4.80 -5.25 6.61
C THR A 303 -6.17 -5.01 7.24
N ARG A 304 -6.83 -6.05 7.74
CA ARG A 304 -8.14 -5.95 8.41
C ARG A 304 -8.08 -5.19 9.74
N HIS A 305 -6.99 -5.33 10.51
CA HIS A 305 -6.78 -4.51 11.69
C HIS A 305 -6.67 -3.03 11.32
N VAL A 306 -5.89 -2.70 10.28
CA VAL A 306 -5.74 -1.33 9.78
C VAL A 306 -7.04 -0.78 9.20
N GLU A 307 -7.81 -1.57 8.41
CA GLU A 307 -9.14 -1.20 7.90
C GLU A 307 -10.07 -0.74 9.04
N ARG A 308 -10.10 -1.52 10.13
CA ARG A 308 -10.94 -1.18 11.29
C ARG A 308 -10.45 0.05 12.03
N ALA A 309 -9.13 0.16 12.24
CA ALA A 309 -8.54 1.29 12.93
C ALA A 309 -8.76 2.60 12.15
N TRP A 310 -8.66 2.58 10.84
CA TRP A 310 -8.79 3.76 9.98
C TRP A 310 -10.19 3.97 9.41
N ARG A 311 -11.08 2.99 9.55
CA ARG A 311 -12.43 2.99 8.97
C ARG A 311 -12.42 3.27 7.46
N GLN A 312 -11.49 2.64 6.75
CA GLN A 312 -11.30 2.76 5.32
C GLN A 312 -11.25 1.38 4.68
N ASP A 313 -11.80 1.24 3.47
CA ASP A 313 -11.68 0.03 2.66
C ASP A 313 -10.26 -0.11 2.12
N LEU A 314 -9.53 -1.11 2.59
CA LEU A 314 -8.15 -1.37 2.22
C LEU A 314 -8.01 -2.75 1.56
N THR A 315 -6.86 -2.99 0.95
CA THR A 315 -6.51 -4.30 0.42
C THR A 315 -5.00 -4.52 0.53
N TRP A 316 -4.60 -5.76 0.39
CA TRP A 316 -3.21 -6.20 0.29
C TRP A 316 -3.00 -6.93 -1.03
N GLN A 317 -1.73 -7.17 -1.41
CA GLN A 317 -1.41 -7.96 -2.60
C GLN A 317 -0.08 -8.69 -2.45
N THR A 318 0.15 -9.68 -3.32
CA THR A 318 1.47 -10.28 -3.57
C THR A 318 1.95 -9.89 -4.94
N ILE A 319 3.25 -9.71 -5.09
CA ILE A 319 3.86 -9.30 -6.35
C ILE A 319 5.17 -10.09 -6.56
N ALA A 320 5.29 -10.71 -7.73
CA ALA A 320 6.54 -11.39 -8.12
C ALA A 320 7.62 -10.33 -8.38
N LEU A 321 8.66 -10.30 -7.55
CA LEU A 321 9.67 -9.25 -7.61
C LEU A 321 10.42 -9.26 -8.95
N ARG A 322 10.67 -10.45 -9.51
CA ARG A 322 11.33 -10.64 -10.81
C ARG A 322 10.59 -9.97 -12.00
N ASP A 323 9.27 -9.82 -11.88
CA ASP A 323 8.42 -9.30 -12.97
C ASP A 323 7.96 -7.85 -12.68
N ALA A 324 8.26 -7.33 -11.48
CA ALA A 324 7.77 -6.05 -11.00
C ALA A 324 8.64 -4.89 -11.47
N THR A 325 8.01 -3.85 -11.99
CA THR A 325 8.64 -2.54 -12.16
C THR A 325 8.51 -1.70 -10.88
N ALA A 326 9.30 -0.65 -10.74
CA ALA A 326 9.16 0.30 -9.64
C ALA A 326 7.74 0.90 -9.58
N THR A 327 7.10 1.12 -10.72
CA THR A 327 5.71 1.61 -10.82
C THR A 327 4.72 0.60 -10.23
N ASP A 328 4.93 -0.69 -10.47
CA ASP A 328 4.09 -1.73 -9.90
C ASP A 328 4.25 -1.83 -8.38
N LEU A 329 5.49 -1.72 -7.88
CA LEU A 329 5.78 -1.71 -6.45
C LEU A 329 5.16 -0.47 -5.77
N LEU A 330 5.21 0.70 -6.40
CA LEU A 330 4.69 1.96 -5.87
C LEU A 330 3.15 2.02 -5.77
N GLN A 331 2.42 1.02 -6.26
CA GLN A 331 0.98 0.89 -6.00
C GLN A 331 0.69 0.62 -4.52
N SER A 332 1.68 0.14 -3.77
CA SER A 332 1.60 -0.08 -2.33
C SER A 332 2.68 0.73 -1.61
N PRO A 333 2.34 1.45 -0.54
CA PRO A 333 3.33 2.20 0.25
C PRO A 333 4.29 1.28 1.03
N VAL A 334 3.88 0.06 1.36
CA VAL A 334 4.67 -0.90 2.15
C VAL A 334 4.90 -2.17 1.35
N LEU A 335 6.15 -2.62 1.28
CA LEU A 335 6.57 -3.89 0.69
C LEU A 335 7.20 -4.78 1.75
N VAL A 336 6.59 -5.94 2.01
CA VAL A 336 7.14 -6.95 2.91
C VAL A 336 7.92 -7.99 2.11
N ILE A 337 9.16 -8.23 2.50
CA ILE A 337 10.05 -9.25 1.93
C ILE A 337 10.38 -10.24 3.05
N SER A 338 9.84 -11.44 2.98
CA SER A 338 10.02 -12.47 4.01
C SER A 338 10.90 -13.60 3.49
N GLY A 339 11.71 -14.18 4.36
CA GLY A 339 12.54 -15.33 3.97
C GLY A 339 13.31 -15.96 5.13
N SER A 340 13.85 -17.14 4.85
CA SER A 340 14.75 -17.89 5.75
C SER A 340 16.12 -18.12 5.12
N ALA A 341 16.21 -18.09 3.80
CA ALA A 341 17.43 -18.22 3.01
C ALA A 341 18.04 -16.86 2.67
N PRO A 342 19.32 -16.79 2.24
CA PRO A 342 19.92 -15.55 1.77
C PRO A 342 19.13 -14.93 0.62
N LEU A 343 18.91 -13.63 0.66
CA LEU A 343 18.31 -12.89 -0.43
C LEU A 343 19.22 -12.96 -1.68
N GLN A 344 18.70 -13.55 -2.75
CA GLN A 344 19.36 -13.60 -4.04
C GLN A 344 18.55 -12.77 -5.03
N LEU A 345 18.93 -11.50 -5.16
CA LEU A 345 18.28 -10.55 -6.03
C LEU A 345 19.16 -10.23 -7.23
N THR A 346 18.58 -10.12 -8.40
CA THR A 346 19.25 -9.62 -9.61
C THR A 346 19.49 -8.12 -9.51
N GLU A 347 20.40 -7.59 -10.32
CA GLU A 347 20.65 -6.14 -10.41
C GLU A 347 19.37 -5.37 -10.78
N GLN A 348 18.52 -5.93 -11.64
CA GLN A 348 17.24 -5.34 -12.02
C GLN A 348 16.27 -5.25 -10.83
N GLU A 349 16.16 -6.30 -10.02
CA GLU A 349 15.33 -6.30 -8.82
C GLU A 349 15.84 -5.29 -7.77
N VAL A 350 17.15 -5.23 -7.57
CA VAL A 350 17.77 -4.24 -6.67
C VAL A 350 17.51 -2.82 -7.17
N GLU A 351 17.61 -2.55 -8.46
CA GLU A 351 17.32 -1.23 -9.03
C GLU A 351 15.82 -0.87 -8.90
N ALA A 352 14.93 -1.82 -9.13
CA ALA A 352 13.49 -1.60 -8.90
C ALA A 352 13.18 -1.28 -7.44
N LEU A 353 13.83 -1.95 -6.48
CA LEU A 353 13.71 -1.65 -5.05
C LEU A 353 14.29 -0.28 -4.69
N ARG A 354 15.41 0.13 -5.29
CA ARG A 354 16.00 1.47 -5.10
C ARG A 354 15.01 2.53 -5.57
N GLN A 355 14.50 2.40 -6.80
CA GLN A 355 13.50 3.32 -7.34
C GLN A 355 12.20 3.33 -6.53
N TYR A 356 11.81 2.19 -5.96
CA TYR A 356 10.67 2.10 -5.05
C TYR A 356 10.90 2.95 -3.79
N ILE A 357 12.06 2.84 -3.14
CA ILE A 357 12.42 3.67 -1.98
C ILE A 357 12.48 5.14 -2.37
N ASP A 358 13.13 5.47 -3.48
CA ASP A 358 13.23 6.83 -4.02
C ASP A 358 11.87 7.45 -4.32
N GLY A 359 10.91 6.63 -4.75
CA GLY A 359 9.50 7.03 -4.94
C GLY A 359 8.69 7.14 -3.65
N GLY A 360 9.29 6.96 -2.48
CA GLY A 360 8.65 7.02 -1.17
C GLY A 360 8.15 5.67 -0.64
N GLY A 361 8.50 4.55 -1.27
CA GLY A 361 8.19 3.20 -0.80
C GLY A 361 8.89 2.86 0.53
N PHE A 362 8.34 1.93 1.28
CA PHE A 362 8.84 1.48 2.58
C PHE A 362 8.98 -0.04 2.58
N ILE A 363 10.15 -0.55 2.93
CA ILE A 363 10.46 -1.98 2.91
C ILE A 363 10.47 -2.53 4.34
N VAL A 364 9.75 -3.60 4.56
CA VAL A 364 9.83 -4.42 5.77
C VAL A 364 10.48 -5.75 5.40
N LEU A 365 11.67 -5.99 5.90
CA LEU A 365 12.38 -7.28 5.81
C LEU A 365 11.97 -8.13 6.99
N GLU A 366 11.56 -9.36 6.76
CA GLU A 366 11.12 -10.30 7.79
C GLU A 366 11.94 -11.57 7.74
N ALA A 367 12.69 -11.83 8.79
CA ALA A 367 13.38 -13.11 8.95
C ALA A 367 12.43 -14.16 9.54
N LEU A 368 12.24 -15.27 8.85
CA LEU A 368 11.41 -16.38 9.35
C LEU A 368 12.19 -17.17 10.40
N SER A 369 12.36 -16.58 11.59
CA SER A 369 13.09 -17.15 12.72
C SER A 369 12.32 -17.01 14.03
N GLY A 370 12.78 -17.70 15.08
CA GLY A 370 12.11 -17.71 16.38
C GLY A 370 10.84 -18.55 16.41
N SER A 371 10.25 -18.78 17.58
CA SER A 371 8.93 -19.46 17.75
C SER A 371 8.79 -20.78 16.97
N GLY A 372 9.77 -21.67 17.07
CA GLY A 372 9.77 -22.96 16.36
C GLY A 372 10.35 -22.89 14.93
N CYS A 373 10.65 -21.70 14.40
CA CYS A 373 11.42 -21.54 13.17
C CYS A 373 12.91 -21.75 13.43
N GLY A 374 13.62 -22.25 12.43
CA GLY A 374 15.07 -22.37 12.47
C GLY A 374 15.78 -21.02 12.50
N PRO A 375 17.13 -21.00 12.60
CA PRO A 375 17.89 -19.76 12.50
C PRO A 375 17.79 -19.17 11.08
N SER A 376 17.68 -17.86 10.99
CA SER A 376 17.65 -17.12 9.71
C SER A 376 18.80 -16.12 9.59
N ASP A 377 19.95 -16.39 10.24
CA ASP A 377 21.13 -15.54 10.17
C ASP A 377 21.56 -15.22 8.74
N PRO A 378 21.54 -16.18 7.75
CA PRO A 378 21.90 -15.88 6.39
C PRO A 378 20.95 -14.88 5.70
N PHE A 379 19.64 -14.89 6.05
CA PHE A 379 18.70 -13.88 5.60
C PHE A 379 19.04 -12.51 6.20
N VAL A 380 19.27 -12.44 7.51
CA VAL A 380 19.61 -11.20 8.22
C VAL A 380 20.90 -10.58 7.66
N GLU A 381 21.94 -11.39 7.42
CA GLU A 381 23.19 -10.92 6.81
C GLU A 381 22.97 -10.37 5.38
N SER A 382 22.13 -11.04 4.59
CA SER A 382 21.82 -10.56 3.24
C SER A 382 20.93 -9.31 3.26
N ALA A 383 20.02 -9.19 4.23
CA ALA A 383 19.25 -7.97 4.48
C ALA A 383 20.14 -6.77 4.82
N GLN A 384 21.18 -7.00 5.62
CA GLN A 384 22.19 -5.97 5.95
C GLN A 384 22.92 -5.49 4.69
N ARG A 385 23.35 -6.42 3.82
CA ARG A 385 24.00 -6.08 2.53
C ARG A 385 23.04 -5.33 1.61
N LEU A 386 21.80 -5.77 1.53
CA LEU A 386 20.78 -5.12 0.71
C LEU A 386 20.53 -3.68 1.17
N SER A 387 20.42 -3.44 2.47
CA SER A 387 20.28 -2.09 3.03
C SER A 387 21.43 -1.18 2.60
N GLN A 388 22.68 -1.68 2.71
CA GLN A 388 23.85 -0.94 2.28
C GLN A 388 23.83 -0.62 0.76
N GLN A 389 23.34 -1.55 -0.07
CA GLN A 389 23.20 -1.34 -1.52
C GLN A 389 22.10 -0.34 -1.88
N LEU A 390 20.97 -0.35 -1.16
CA LEU A 390 19.80 0.48 -1.48
C LEU A 390 19.95 1.92 -0.98
N VAL A 391 20.42 2.10 0.26
CA VAL A 391 20.44 3.41 0.94
C VAL A 391 21.81 3.83 1.50
N GLY A 392 22.83 2.99 1.34
CA GLY A 392 24.18 3.29 1.82
C GLY A 392 24.35 3.25 3.35
N GLN A 393 23.37 2.71 4.09
CA GLN A 393 23.32 2.70 5.54
C GLN A 393 23.14 1.27 6.09
N PRO A 394 23.74 0.96 7.26
CA PRO A 394 23.51 -0.29 7.95
C PRO A 394 22.11 -0.33 8.60
N LEU A 395 21.61 -1.54 8.87
CA LEU A 395 20.46 -1.74 9.74
C LEU A 395 20.91 -1.67 11.20
N GLU A 396 20.47 -0.64 11.91
CA GLU A 396 20.77 -0.43 13.32
C GLU A 396 19.53 -0.65 14.18
N ARG A 397 19.71 -1.02 15.44
CA ARG A 397 18.61 -1.21 16.38
C ARG A 397 17.84 0.10 16.53
N LEU A 398 16.53 0.08 16.30
CA LEU A 398 15.70 1.27 16.41
C LEU A 398 15.57 1.73 17.86
N PRO A 399 15.77 3.03 18.16
CA PRO A 399 15.68 3.54 19.51
C PRO A 399 14.22 3.51 20.02
N PRO A 400 14.01 3.54 21.36
CA PRO A 400 12.67 3.48 21.96
C PRO A 400 11.73 4.63 21.58
N ASP A 401 12.26 5.77 21.19
CA ASP A 401 11.51 6.95 20.76
C ASP A 401 11.23 6.99 19.25
N HIS A 402 11.60 5.90 18.52
CA HIS A 402 11.31 5.82 17.10
C HIS A 402 9.79 5.64 16.86
N PRO A 403 9.17 6.38 15.89
CA PRO A 403 7.73 6.35 15.67
C PRO A 403 7.12 4.98 15.33
N VAL A 404 7.88 4.02 14.85
CA VAL A 404 7.37 2.65 14.62
C VAL A 404 6.83 2.00 15.90
N TRP A 405 7.20 2.50 17.08
CA TRP A 405 6.71 1.98 18.35
C TRP A 405 5.37 2.58 18.78
N PHE A 406 4.90 3.68 18.13
CA PHE A 406 3.68 4.38 18.55
C PHE A 406 2.91 5.12 17.45
N ALA A 407 3.28 5.00 16.18
CA ALA A 407 2.67 5.77 15.08
C ALA A 407 1.14 5.59 14.98
N GLN A 408 0.60 4.41 15.27
CA GLN A 408 -0.85 4.14 15.32
C GLN A 408 -1.33 3.92 16.75
N ARG A 409 -0.62 3.08 17.50
CA ARG A 409 -0.87 2.83 18.92
C ARG A 409 0.43 2.46 19.64
N PRO A 410 0.57 2.82 20.95
CA PRO A 410 1.81 2.53 21.66
C PRO A 410 2.05 1.03 21.82
N VAL A 411 3.31 0.63 21.63
CA VAL A 411 3.81 -0.71 21.96
C VAL A 411 4.55 -0.63 23.29
N ASP A 412 4.25 -1.54 24.22
CA ASP A 412 4.97 -1.66 25.48
C ASP A 412 6.32 -2.34 25.23
N ILE A 413 7.34 -1.52 24.94
CA ILE A 413 8.67 -1.98 24.51
C ILE A 413 9.37 -2.72 25.64
N ASP A 414 9.15 -2.34 26.89
CA ASP A 414 9.80 -2.96 28.06
C ASP A 414 9.35 -4.42 28.27
N ARG A 415 8.22 -4.79 27.67
CA ARG A 415 7.66 -6.14 27.71
C ARG A 415 7.87 -6.96 26.45
N LEU A 416 8.52 -6.38 25.43
CA LEU A 416 8.88 -7.14 24.24
C LEU A 416 9.98 -8.17 24.59
N PRO A 417 9.92 -9.39 24.04
CA PRO A 417 11.04 -10.31 24.08
C PRO A 417 12.29 -9.67 23.47
N ASN A 418 13.48 -9.99 24.01
CA ASN A 418 14.74 -9.42 23.51
C ASN A 418 14.99 -9.67 22.02
N ASP A 419 14.45 -10.74 21.48
CA ASP A 419 14.52 -11.16 20.08
C ASP A 419 13.45 -10.48 19.20
N ALA A 420 12.49 -9.76 19.78
CA ALA A 420 11.41 -9.07 19.07
C ALA A 420 11.70 -7.58 18.77
N TRP A 421 12.97 -7.17 18.78
CA TRP A 421 13.35 -5.80 18.50
C TRP A 421 13.55 -5.54 17.00
N LEU A 422 13.12 -4.37 16.52
CA LEU A 422 13.28 -3.99 15.13
C LEU A 422 14.60 -3.26 14.88
N TYR A 423 15.11 -3.43 13.67
CA TYR A 423 16.28 -2.72 13.16
C TYR A 423 15.87 -1.88 11.96
N GLY A 424 16.55 -0.77 11.70
CA GLY A 424 16.21 0.10 10.58
C GLY A 424 17.42 0.79 9.99
N ALA A 425 17.33 1.14 8.72
CA ALA A 425 18.32 1.96 8.04
C ALA A 425 17.76 3.37 7.86
N GLN A 426 18.48 4.36 8.41
CA GLN A 426 18.09 5.76 8.32
C GLN A 426 18.54 6.34 6.97
N ALA A 427 17.63 6.96 6.23
CA ALA A 427 17.95 7.72 5.03
C ALA A 427 17.24 9.07 5.10
N CYS A 428 18.01 10.17 5.04
CA CYS A 428 17.49 11.51 5.28
C CYS A 428 16.68 11.59 6.59
N CYS A 429 15.41 11.93 6.51
CA CYS A 429 14.52 12.15 7.64
C CYS A 429 13.64 10.92 7.94
N ARG A 430 13.89 9.78 7.32
CA ARG A 430 13.03 8.62 7.49
C ARG A 430 13.84 7.32 7.50
N THR A 431 13.23 6.27 8.02
CA THR A 431 13.75 4.91 8.01
C THR A 431 13.03 4.12 6.92
N PRO A 432 13.49 4.11 5.65
CA PRO A 432 12.76 3.46 4.55
C PRO A 432 12.83 1.94 4.56
N ILE A 433 13.76 1.36 5.33
CA ILE A 433 13.93 -0.08 5.46
C ILE A 433 13.91 -0.43 6.94
N VAL A 434 13.04 -1.37 7.31
CA VAL A 434 12.97 -1.95 8.65
C VAL A 434 13.12 -3.46 8.56
N LEU A 435 13.91 -4.05 9.45
CA LEU A 435 14.08 -5.49 9.62
C LEU A 435 13.43 -5.95 10.93
N ALA A 436 12.50 -6.90 10.83
CA ALA A 436 12.06 -7.75 11.91
C ALA A 436 12.87 -9.06 11.88
N PRO A 437 13.76 -9.30 12.84
CA PRO A 437 14.59 -10.53 12.85
C PRO A 437 13.83 -11.74 13.36
N PHE A 438 12.51 -11.73 13.29
CA PHE A 438 11.60 -12.79 13.74
C PHE A 438 10.36 -12.84 12.84
N ALA A 439 9.66 -13.98 12.84
CA ALA A 439 8.49 -14.25 12.00
C ALA A 439 7.24 -13.47 12.47
N ILE A 440 7.26 -12.14 12.31
CA ILE A 440 6.16 -11.26 12.77
C ILE A 440 4.83 -11.55 12.04
N SER A 441 4.88 -11.98 10.79
CA SER A 441 3.68 -12.33 10.01
C SER A 441 2.94 -13.55 10.55
N CYS A 442 3.61 -14.39 11.33
CA CYS A 442 3.00 -15.48 12.08
C CYS A 442 2.00 -14.96 13.13
N GLU A 443 2.43 -14.02 13.96
CA GLU A 443 1.55 -13.42 14.96
C GLU A 443 0.40 -12.65 14.29
N TRP A 444 0.65 -11.98 13.16
CA TRP A 444 -0.44 -11.38 12.39
C TRP A 444 -1.45 -12.41 11.91
N GLN A 445 -0.99 -13.59 11.45
CA GLN A 445 -1.86 -14.68 11.01
C GLN A 445 -2.72 -15.26 12.13
N LEU A 446 -2.18 -15.34 13.34
CA LEU A 446 -2.86 -15.82 14.54
C LEU A 446 -3.84 -14.77 15.12
N SER A 447 -3.74 -13.51 14.70
CA SER A 447 -4.59 -12.44 15.21
C SER A 447 -6.03 -12.55 14.71
N ASP A 448 -6.97 -12.12 15.55
CA ASP A 448 -8.37 -11.94 15.15
C ASP A 448 -8.76 -10.47 15.30
N PRO A 449 -9.05 -9.76 14.19
CA PRO A 449 -9.50 -8.37 14.23
C PRO A 449 -10.78 -8.15 15.06
N MET A 450 -11.56 -9.21 15.31
CA MET A 450 -12.76 -9.16 16.16
C MET A 450 -12.48 -9.46 17.64
N GLY A 451 -11.22 -9.79 18.01
CA GLY A 451 -10.85 -10.10 19.38
C GLY A 451 -11.47 -11.38 19.95
N ARG A 452 -11.80 -12.35 19.09
CA ARG A 452 -12.51 -13.57 19.49
C ARG A 452 -11.58 -14.76 19.78
N ALA A 453 -10.29 -14.63 19.49
CA ALA A 453 -9.35 -15.72 19.70
C ALA A 453 -9.15 -15.98 21.19
N PRO A 454 -9.47 -17.18 21.69
CA PRO A 454 -9.44 -17.51 23.12
C PRO A 454 -8.03 -17.94 23.57
N TYR A 455 -7.02 -17.10 23.33
CA TYR A 455 -5.65 -17.40 23.73
C TYR A 455 -5.41 -17.10 25.21
N ALA A 456 -4.48 -17.81 25.82
CA ALA A 456 -3.94 -17.49 27.14
C ALA A 456 -3.31 -16.09 27.14
N ALA A 457 -3.14 -15.50 28.32
CA ALA A 457 -2.74 -14.09 28.44
C ALA A 457 -1.38 -13.77 27.78
N GLU A 458 -0.42 -14.69 27.82
CA GLU A 458 0.91 -14.46 27.25
C GLU A 458 0.90 -14.46 25.70
N PRO A 459 0.39 -15.50 25.01
CA PRO A 459 0.22 -15.46 23.57
C PRO A 459 -0.63 -14.29 23.08
N ALA A 460 -1.73 -13.99 23.79
CA ALA A 460 -2.60 -12.88 23.42
C ALA A 460 -1.84 -11.53 23.43
N ARG A 461 -1.02 -11.27 24.46
CA ARG A 461 -0.20 -10.06 24.54
C ARG A 461 0.85 -9.98 23.44
N ARG A 462 1.51 -11.10 23.15
CA ARG A 462 2.52 -11.18 22.10
C ARG A 462 1.92 -10.92 20.73
N ILE A 463 0.79 -11.54 20.40
CA ILE A 463 0.06 -11.33 19.16
C ILE A 463 -0.41 -9.86 19.05
N ASP A 464 -0.95 -9.28 20.12
CA ASP A 464 -1.38 -7.90 20.13
C ASP A 464 -0.22 -6.91 19.92
N ALA A 465 0.94 -7.16 20.53
CA ALA A 465 2.14 -6.35 20.32
C ALA A 465 2.63 -6.42 18.86
N ALA A 466 2.64 -7.61 18.26
CA ALA A 466 3.02 -7.78 16.85
C ALA A 466 2.04 -7.08 15.90
N VAL A 467 0.74 -7.15 16.19
CA VAL A 467 -0.28 -6.40 15.43
C VAL A 467 -0.07 -4.89 15.57
N ALA A 468 0.20 -4.40 16.80
CA ALA A 468 0.51 -2.99 17.03
C ALA A 468 1.75 -2.54 16.23
N ILE A 469 2.80 -3.34 16.20
CA ILE A 469 3.98 -3.08 15.37
C ILE A 469 3.59 -3.00 13.89
N GLY A 470 2.82 -3.97 13.39
CA GLY A 470 2.37 -3.97 11.99
C GLY A 470 1.53 -2.73 11.62
N GLU A 471 0.57 -2.37 12.47
CA GLU A 471 -0.23 -1.14 12.31
C GLU A 471 0.65 0.11 12.32
N ASN A 472 1.63 0.16 13.22
CA ASN A 472 2.57 1.28 13.32
C ASN A 472 3.50 1.38 12.11
N LEU A 473 4.00 0.25 11.58
CA LEU A 473 4.82 0.23 10.36
C LEU A 473 4.05 0.83 9.17
N ILE A 474 2.78 0.44 9.01
CA ILE A 474 1.91 0.98 7.96
C ILE A 474 1.62 2.47 8.20
N ALA A 475 1.28 2.86 9.42
CA ALA A 475 1.02 4.26 9.79
C ALA A 475 2.27 5.14 9.61
N TYR A 476 3.44 4.63 9.98
CA TYR A 476 4.72 5.31 9.78
C TYR A 476 5.03 5.51 8.30
N ALA A 477 4.87 4.47 7.49
CA ALA A 477 5.15 4.51 6.05
C ALA A 477 4.24 5.48 5.28
N THR A 478 3.00 5.67 5.75
CA THR A 478 1.97 6.41 5.03
C THR A 478 1.66 7.77 5.63
N GLY A 479 2.08 8.03 6.87
CA GLY A 479 1.57 9.15 7.66
C GLY A 479 0.05 9.11 7.85
N ARG A 480 -0.58 7.93 7.70
CA ARG A 480 -2.03 7.68 7.68
C ARG A 480 -2.75 8.28 6.45
N GLU A 481 -2.02 8.79 5.49
CA GLU A 481 -2.56 9.32 4.24
C GLU A 481 -2.20 8.38 3.10
N LEU A 482 -3.18 7.65 2.60
CA LEU A 482 -3.01 6.79 1.43
C LEU A 482 -3.25 7.62 0.17
N LYS A 483 -2.31 7.56 -0.76
CA LYS A 483 -2.49 8.14 -2.10
C LYS A 483 -3.46 7.31 -2.91
N ASP A 484 -4.19 7.95 -3.82
CA ASP A 484 -5.05 7.23 -4.76
C ASP A 484 -4.20 6.45 -5.78
N LYS A 485 -4.71 5.30 -6.23
CA LYS A 485 -4.03 4.47 -7.25
C LYS A 485 -3.83 5.20 -8.58
N LEU A 486 -4.65 6.21 -8.84
CA LEU A 486 -4.62 7.03 -10.04
C LEU A 486 -3.66 8.23 -9.92
N ASP A 487 -3.14 8.51 -8.72
CA ASP A 487 -2.11 9.53 -8.56
C ASP A 487 -0.88 9.10 -9.37
N THR A 488 -0.69 9.76 -10.50
CA THR A 488 0.47 9.56 -11.35
C THR A 488 1.70 9.94 -10.56
N ARG A 489 2.41 8.95 -10.02
CA ARG A 489 3.68 9.18 -9.37
C ARG A 489 4.70 9.45 -10.47
N ILE A 490 5.30 10.62 -10.43
CA ILE A 490 6.44 10.95 -11.28
C ILE A 490 7.60 10.04 -10.81
N VAL A 491 7.86 8.99 -11.57
CA VAL A 491 9.10 8.21 -11.42
C VAL A 491 10.16 9.00 -12.16
N LEU A 492 11.03 9.67 -11.40
CA LEU A 492 12.13 10.41 -11.99
C LEU A 492 13.18 9.41 -12.44
N THR A 493 13.30 9.23 -13.74
CA THR A 493 14.44 8.55 -14.34
C THR A 493 15.63 9.50 -14.22
N PRO A 494 16.79 9.06 -13.67
CA PRO A 494 17.99 9.86 -13.73
C PRO A 494 18.31 10.17 -15.18
N GLN A 495 18.37 11.45 -15.54
CA GLN A 495 18.90 11.82 -16.85
C GLN A 495 20.38 11.42 -16.86
N SER A 496 20.85 10.84 -17.97
CA SER A 496 22.28 10.50 -18.11
C SER A 496 23.09 11.78 -17.96
N ASP A 497 24.08 11.78 -17.06
CA ASP A 497 24.93 12.94 -16.73
C ASP A 497 25.71 13.53 -17.90
N ASN A 498 25.64 12.94 -19.10
CA ASN A 498 26.52 13.24 -20.25
C ASN A 498 25.82 13.99 -21.40
N ALA A 499 24.55 14.35 -21.32
CA ALA A 499 23.94 15.14 -22.40
C ALA A 499 24.28 16.65 -22.22
N PRO A 500 24.69 17.41 -23.26
CA PRO A 500 24.95 18.84 -23.12
C PRO A 500 23.66 19.59 -22.74
N MET A 501 23.80 20.65 -21.88
CA MET A 501 22.66 21.53 -21.58
C MET A 501 22.14 22.17 -22.87
N ALA A 502 20.79 22.20 -23.01
CA ALA A 502 20.17 22.87 -24.14
C ALA A 502 20.37 24.40 -24.05
N ARG A 503 20.51 25.07 -25.19
CA ARG A 503 20.59 26.55 -25.21
C ARG A 503 19.29 27.16 -24.70
N GLY A 504 19.40 28.00 -23.66
CA GLY A 504 18.25 28.65 -23.03
C GLY A 504 17.67 27.92 -21.84
N GLU A 505 18.20 26.76 -21.47
CA GLU A 505 17.82 26.03 -20.27
C GLU A 505 18.38 26.75 -19.03
N LEU A 506 17.50 27.05 -18.06
CA LEU A 506 17.89 27.68 -16.80
C LEU A 506 18.35 26.62 -15.79
N ALA A 507 19.53 26.79 -15.24
CA ALA A 507 20.05 25.94 -14.18
C ALA A 507 19.94 26.64 -12.82
N VAL A 508 19.56 25.88 -11.79
CA VAL A 508 19.58 26.32 -10.38
C VAL A 508 20.62 25.45 -9.65
N PRO A 509 21.78 26.02 -9.25
CA PRO A 509 22.77 25.25 -8.51
C PRO A 509 22.41 25.10 -7.04
N ARG A 510 22.88 23.99 -6.45
CA ARG A 510 22.93 23.78 -5.01
C ARG A 510 24.29 24.18 -4.47
N GLY A 511 24.30 25.07 -3.49
CA GLY A 511 25.52 25.46 -2.78
C GLY A 511 25.98 24.40 -1.79
N LEU A 512 27.27 24.07 -1.81
CA LEU A 512 27.87 23.10 -0.89
C LEU A 512 28.25 23.79 0.43
N LEU A 513 27.60 23.39 1.52
CA LEU A 513 27.78 23.94 2.87
C LEU A 513 28.54 22.99 3.82
N ASN A 514 28.69 21.71 3.45
CA ASN A 514 29.09 20.61 4.35
C ASN A 514 28.16 20.51 5.59
N ALA A 515 26.89 20.81 5.40
CA ALA A 515 25.85 20.86 6.43
C ALA A 515 24.83 19.71 6.32
N GLY A 516 25.20 18.60 5.66
CA GLY A 516 24.28 17.47 5.42
C GLY A 516 23.36 17.68 4.22
N GLU A 517 23.70 18.55 3.29
CA GLU A 517 22.95 18.84 2.06
C GLU A 517 22.78 17.60 1.15
N ARG A 518 23.68 16.62 1.27
CA ARG A 518 23.60 15.35 0.52
C ARG A 518 22.52 14.41 1.04
N ASP A 519 21.98 14.64 2.24
CA ASP A 519 20.92 13.84 2.83
C ASP A 519 19.60 13.98 2.06
N ALA A 520 19.44 15.08 1.28
CA ALA A 520 18.32 15.32 0.38
C ALA A 520 18.80 15.74 -1.01
N SER A 521 19.70 14.95 -1.60
CA SER A 521 20.38 15.27 -2.86
C SER A 521 19.47 15.42 -4.07
N ARG A 522 18.28 14.79 -4.04
CA ARG A 522 17.29 14.82 -5.11
C ARG A 522 16.22 15.89 -4.95
N ALA A 523 16.19 16.60 -3.83
CA ALA A 523 15.14 17.59 -3.56
C ALA A 523 15.03 18.65 -4.68
N LEU A 524 16.14 19.29 -5.01
CA LEU A 524 16.17 20.30 -6.07
C LEU A 524 15.94 19.71 -7.47
N PRO A 525 16.59 18.62 -7.91
CA PRO A 525 16.26 17.98 -9.18
C PRO A 525 14.78 17.60 -9.32
N ASN A 526 14.16 17.07 -8.26
CA ASN A 526 12.75 16.70 -8.26
C ASN A 526 11.83 17.92 -8.37
N LEU A 527 12.17 19.02 -7.68
CA LEU A 527 11.47 20.29 -7.80
C LEU A 527 11.47 20.79 -9.25
N LEU A 528 12.67 20.88 -9.85
CA LEU A 528 12.85 21.42 -11.20
C LEU A 528 12.19 20.53 -12.26
N GLU A 529 12.26 19.21 -12.12
CA GLU A 529 11.54 18.27 -13.00
C GLU A 529 10.03 18.41 -12.87
N GLY A 530 9.50 18.53 -11.67
CA GLY A 530 8.08 18.78 -11.42
C GLY A 530 7.61 20.10 -12.04
N MET A 531 8.42 21.15 -11.96
CA MET A 531 8.15 22.44 -12.60
C MET A 531 8.16 22.32 -14.14
N ARG A 532 9.14 21.64 -14.72
CA ARG A 532 9.25 21.41 -16.17
C ARG A 532 8.02 20.69 -16.74
N GLN A 533 7.44 19.78 -15.99
CA GLN A 533 6.25 19.02 -16.40
C GLN A 533 4.94 19.83 -16.30
N THR A 534 4.88 20.81 -15.41
CA THR A 534 3.65 21.55 -15.11
C THR A 534 3.62 22.97 -15.63
N LEU A 535 4.78 23.55 -15.93
CA LEU A 535 4.92 24.94 -16.36
C LEU A 535 5.68 25.02 -17.69
N PRO A 536 5.39 26.03 -18.53
CA PRO A 536 6.09 26.26 -19.79
C PRO A 536 7.48 26.94 -19.56
N VAL A 537 8.33 26.36 -18.73
CA VAL A 537 9.66 26.88 -18.38
C VAL A 537 10.71 25.82 -18.70
N GLU A 538 11.74 26.20 -19.43
CA GLU A 538 12.88 25.34 -19.74
C GLU A 538 13.88 25.35 -18.58
N LEU A 539 13.75 24.39 -17.68
CA LEU A 539 14.57 24.22 -16.47
C LEU A 539 15.41 22.94 -16.56
N SER A 540 16.68 23.04 -16.19
CA SER A 540 17.53 21.88 -16.05
C SER A 540 17.25 21.17 -14.71
N SER A 541 16.77 19.92 -14.76
CA SER A 541 16.59 19.07 -13.58
C SER A 541 17.86 18.29 -13.19
N ARG A 542 19.01 18.60 -13.82
CA ARG A 542 20.28 17.95 -13.50
C ARG A 542 20.81 18.41 -12.16
N PRO A 543 21.36 17.51 -11.35
CA PRO A 543 22.08 17.89 -10.15
C PRO A 543 23.27 18.79 -10.53
N LEU A 544 23.31 19.97 -9.95
CA LEU A 544 24.40 20.93 -10.15
C LEU A 544 24.88 21.42 -8.78
N ASP A 545 26.02 20.95 -8.34
CA ASP A 545 26.62 21.35 -7.07
C ASP A 545 27.71 22.41 -7.34
N VAL A 546 27.69 23.49 -6.56
CA VAL A 546 28.65 24.60 -6.71
C VAL A 546 29.26 24.94 -5.34
N SER A 547 30.58 25.08 -5.33
CA SER A 547 31.29 25.63 -4.16
C SER A 547 30.99 27.11 -4.00
N LEU A 548 30.78 27.56 -2.75
CA LEU A 548 30.42 28.95 -2.46
C LEU A 548 31.52 29.98 -2.67
N ASP A 549 32.75 29.55 -2.87
CA ASP A 549 33.91 30.40 -3.25
C ASP A 549 34.10 30.52 -4.75
N SER A 550 33.22 29.92 -5.55
CA SER A 550 33.33 29.88 -6.99
C SER A 550 32.85 31.19 -7.64
N SER A 551 33.67 31.78 -8.52
CA SER A 551 33.31 32.95 -9.35
C SER A 551 32.16 32.66 -10.33
N VAL A 552 31.75 31.40 -10.50
CA VAL A 552 30.64 30.96 -11.36
C VAL A 552 29.29 31.29 -10.73
N LEU A 553 29.22 31.54 -9.42
CA LEU A 553 27.93 31.82 -8.72
C LEU A 553 27.20 33.00 -9.38
N GLU A 554 27.87 34.06 -9.74
CA GLU A 554 27.27 35.25 -10.36
C GLU A 554 26.58 34.98 -11.71
N SER A 555 26.85 33.84 -12.35
CA SER A 555 26.21 33.45 -13.61
C SER A 555 24.81 32.83 -13.42
N TYR A 556 24.41 32.57 -12.19
CA TYR A 556 23.11 31.99 -11.87
C TYR A 556 22.16 33.01 -11.20
N PRO A 557 20.88 33.06 -11.54
CA PRO A 557 19.94 33.97 -10.90
C PRO A 557 19.48 33.47 -9.52
N ILE A 558 19.57 32.16 -9.27
CA ILE A 558 19.11 31.52 -8.03
C ILE A 558 20.18 30.58 -7.53
N LEU A 559 20.38 30.58 -6.20
CA LEU A 559 21.20 29.62 -5.47
C LEU A 559 20.31 28.89 -4.45
N PHE A 560 20.31 27.55 -4.46
CA PHE A 560 19.59 26.74 -3.51
C PHE A 560 20.52 26.27 -2.39
N LEU A 561 20.16 26.56 -1.14
CA LEU A 561 20.90 26.15 0.06
C LEU A 561 20.00 25.30 0.96
N HIS A 562 20.41 24.12 1.30
CA HIS A 562 19.72 23.31 2.30
C HIS A 562 20.70 22.51 3.15
N GLY A 563 20.23 22.05 4.31
CA GLY A 563 21.06 21.26 5.20
C GLY A 563 20.35 20.94 6.53
N ARG A 564 21.03 20.18 7.39
CA ARG A 564 20.51 19.80 8.70
C ARG A 564 21.52 19.95 9.84
N LEU A 565 22.77 20.23 9.52
CA LEU A 565 23.84 20.39 10.52
C LEU A 565 24.24 21.86 10.69
N ASP A 566 24.88 22.18 11.81
CA ASP A 566 25.52 23.47 11.98
C ASP A 566 26.67 23.64 10.99
N PHE A 567 26.88 24.85 10.50
CA PHE A 567 27.97 25.18 9.58
C PHE A 567 28.48 26.61 9.80
N SER A 568 29.65 26.91 9.28
CA SER A 568 30.20 28.24 9.25
C SER A 568 30.87 28.53 7.90
N LEU A 569 30.67 29.75 7.40
CA LEU A 569 31.30 30.26 6.18
C LEU A 569 32.63 30.98 6.51
N ASP A 570 33.63 30.81 5.67
CA ASP A 570 34.82 31.61 5.74
C ASP A 570 34.64 33.00 5.08
N GLN A 571 35.65 33.86 5.14
CA GLN A 571 35.58 35.21 4.58
C GLN A 571 35.39 35.23 3.05
N VAL A 572 35.99 34.27 2.34
CA VAL A 572 35.92 34.17 0.88
C VAL A 572 34.51 33.80 0.46
N GLN A 573 33.93 32.81 1.12
CA GLN A 573 32.57 32.36 0.89
C GLN A 573 31.53 33.46 1.20
N ARG A 574 31.70 34.19 2.30
CA ARG A 574 30.82 35.34 2.64
C ARG A 574 30.89 36.45 1.62
N ALA A 575 32.14 36.78 1.14
CA ALA A 575 32.30 37.79 0.10
C ALA A 575 31.64 37.34 -1.21
N ALA A 576 31.87 36.11 -1.66
CA ALA A 576 31.28 35.59 -2.88
C ALA A 576 29.74 35.55 -2.83
N LEU A 577 29.13 35.19 -1.69
CA LEU A 577 27.68 35.26 -1.53
C LEU A 577 27.18 36.71 -1.54
N ARG A 578 27.91 37.65 -0.98
CA ARG A 578 27.57 39.08 -1.05
C ARG A 578 27.62 39.60 -2.48
N ASP A 579 28.65 39.25 -3.23
CA ASP A 579 28.81 39.63 -4.63
C ASP A 579 27.70 39.00 -5.50
N PHE A 580 27.36 37.72 -5.25
CA PHE A 580 26.23 37.05 -5.88
C PHE A 580 24.91 37.81 -5.65
N ILE A 581 24.61 38.23 -4.41
CA ILE A 581 23.42 38.99 -4.07
C ILE A 581 23.44 40.39 -4.75
N ALA A 582 24.57 41.06 -4.69
CA ALA A 582 24.75 42.39 -5.31
C ALA A 582 24.62 42.35 -6.84
N SER A 583 25.04 41.25 -7.50
CA SER A 583 24.84 41.04 -8.93
C SER A 583 23.41 40.68 -9.37
N GLY A 584 22.50 40.55 -8.42
CA GLY A 584 21.09 40.25 -8.70
C GLY A 584 20.62 38.84 -8.29
N GLY A 585 21.50 38.03 -7.72
CA GLY A 585 21.16 36.67 -7.29
C GLY A 585 20.20 36.61 -6.10
N THR A 586 19.42 35.54 -6.03
CA THR A 586 18.48 35.25 -4.93
C THR A 586 18.80 33.89 -4.32
N ILE A 587 18.87 33.82 -3.00
CA ILE A 587 19.08 32.58 -2.23
C ILE A 587 17.71 32.02 -1.82
N ILE A 588 17.44 30.77 -2.18
CA ILE A 588 16.32 29.98 -1.64
C ILE A 588 16.92 28.97 -0.70
N ALA A 589 16.44 28.92 0.55
CA ALA A 589 16.97 28.02 1.55
C ALA A 589 15.89 27.20 2.26
N ASP A 590 16.27 26.02 2.75
CA ASP A 590 15.39 25.07 3.42
C ASP A 590 16.12 24.32 4.54
N ALA A 591 15.47 24.19 5.69
CA ALA A 591 16.00 23.39 6.80
C ALA A 591 15.50 21.94 6.65
N ILE A 592 16.35 21.04 6.19
CA ILE A 592 16.05 19.61 6.10
C ILE A 592 15.53 19.12 7.45
N CYS A 593 14.36 18.46 7.44
CA CYS A 593 13.70 17.96 8.66
C CYS A 593 13.36 19.04 9.71
N ALA A 594 13.26 20.30 9.30
CA ALA A 594 13.12 21.47 10.17
C ALA A 594 14.18 21.53 11.29
N ASN A 595 15.40 21.13 10.98
CA ASN A 595 16.48 21.05 11.99
C ASN A 595 16.86 22.43 12.51
N PRO A 596 16.77 22.69 13.84
CA PRO A 596 17.03 23.99 14.42
C PRO A 596 18.49 24.42 14.36
N GLU A 597 19.44 23.48 14.31
CA GLU A 597 20.88 23.81 14.26
C GLU A 597 21.22 24.42 12.90
N PHE A 598 20.73 23.84 11.81
CA PHE A 598 20.88 24.43 10.48
C PHE A 598 20.20 25.80 10.39
N ALA A 599 18.97 25.91 10.90
CA ALA A 599 18.23 27.17 10.85
C ALA A 599 18.95 28.29 11.62
N LYS A 600 19.58 28.00 12.76
CA LYS A 600 20.41 28.95 13.51
C LYS A 600 21.68 29.32 12.72
N ALA A 601 22.37 28.31 12.17
CA ALA A 601 23.59 28.54 11.40
C ALA A 601 23.31 29.40 10.16
N LEU A 602 22.26 29.06 9.38
CA LEU A 602 21.88 29.84 8.22
C LEU A 602 21.60 31.32 8.55
N ARG A 603 20.82 31.56 9.61
CA ARG A 603 20.52 32.93 10.04
C ARG A 603 21.77 33.66 10.49
N ARG A 604 22.67 33.02 11.23
CA ARG A 604 23.95 33.59 11.68
C ARG A 604 24.85 33.98 10.50
N GLU A 605 25.02 33.03 9.56
CA GLU A 605 25.97 33.22 8.45
C GLU A 605 25.45 34.25 7.44
N LEU A 606 24.15 34.19 7.08
CA LEU A 606 23.59 35.18 6.15
C LEU A 606 23.46 36.58 6.78
N GLN A 607 23.25 36.69 8.11
CA GLN A 607 23.36 37.95 8.80
C GLN A 607 24.78 38.54 8.76
N ALA A 608 25.81 37.68 8.77
CA ALA A 608 27.20 38.12 8.61
C ALA A 608 27.51 38.51 7.15
N VAL A 609 26.86 37.92 6.14
CA VAL A 609 26.95 38.32 4.72
C VAL A 609 26.30 39.66 4.48
N LEU A 610 25.13 39.92 5.10
CA LEU A 610 24.31 41.14 4.93
C LEU A 610 24.07 41.78 6.32
N PRO A 611 25.07 42.44 6.95
CA PRO A 611 24.93 43.01 8.27
C PRO A 611 23.95 44.21 8.32
N GLU A 612 23.69 44.85 7.19
CA GLU A 612 22.73 45.95 7.04
C GLU A 612 21.29 45.50 6.94
N SER A 613 21.01 44.23 6.66
CA SER A 613 19.69 43.63 6.49
C SER A 613 19.23 42.96 7.77
N ASN A 614 17.90 42.79 7.93
CA ASN A 614 17.32 42.03 9.04
C ASN A 614 16.46 40.88 8.50
N TRP A 615 16.36 39.82 9.29
CA TRP A 615 15.40 38.74 9.05
C TRP A 615 13.99 39.22 9.36
N GLU A 616 13.07 38.99 8.44
CA GLU A 616 11.64 39.26 8.61
C GLU A 616 10.83 38.02 8.25
N SER A 617 9.72 37.76 8.99
CA SER A 617 8.77 36.74 8.57
C SER A 617 7.89 37.26 7.43
N LEU A 618 7.71 36.46 6.40
CA LEU A 618 6.92 36.83 5.24
C LEU A 618 5.45 36.98 5.64
N PRO A 619 4.79 38.12 5.35
CA PRO A 619 3.38 38.32 5.66
C PRO A 619 2.48 37.27 5.00
N GLN A 620 1.38 36.86 5.67
CA GLN A 620 0.45 35.83 5.15
C GLN A 620 -0.35 36.30 3.91
N ASP A 621 -0.39 37.59 3.64
CA ASP A 621 -1.01 38.20 2.46
C ASP A 621 0.00 38.57 1.37
N HIS A 622 1.26 38.17 1.54
CA HIS A 622 2.31 38.46 0.55
C HIS A 622 1.97 37.83 -0.80
N GLU A 623 2.21 38.57 -1.87
CA GLU A 623 1.87 38.18 -3.23
C GLU A 623 2.55 36.90 -3.72
N LEU A 624 3.73 36.53 -3.18
CA LEU A 624 4.40 35.24 -3.40
C LEU A 624 3.49 34.06 -3.03
N LEU A 625 2.59 34.21 -2.04
CA LEU A 625 1.68 33.16 -1.59
C LEU A 625 0.44 33.00 -2.51
N THR A 626 0.35 33.79 -3.56
CA THR A 626 -0.75 33.77 -4.54
C THR A 626 -0.26 33.22 -5.88
N ASN A 627 -1.18 33.13 -6.84
CA ASN A 627 -0.86 32.74 -8.21
C ASN A 627 -0.38 33.94 -9.08
N ARG A 628 -0.01 35.07 -8.50
CA ARG A 628 0.39 36.29 -9.20
C ARG A 628 1.58 36.08 -10.15
N TYR A 629 2.52 35.24 -9.73
CA TYR A 629 3.75 34.92 -10.48
C TYR A 629 3.62 33.65 -11.34
N HIS A 630 2.39 33.30 -11.79
CA HIS A 630 2.07 32.09 -12.56
C HIS A 630 2.29 30.78 -11.78
N GLY A 631 2.43 30.85 -10.46
CA GLY A 631 2.51 29.71 -9.56
C GLY A 631 1.14 29.32 -9.00
N TYR A 632 1.14 28.93 -7.74
CA TYR A 632 -0.02 28.38 -7.03
C TYR A 632 -0.52 29.33 -5.94
N ASP A 633 -1.82 29.28 -5.65
CA ASP A 633 -2.35 29.83 -4.39
C ASP A 633 -2.00 28.89 -3.25
N ILE A 634 -1.04 29.30 -2.41
CA ILE A 634 -0.50 28.53 -1.30
C ILE A 634 -0.82 29.16 0.06
N ARG A 635 -1.80 30.05 0.14
CA ARG A 635 -2.24 30.65 1.41
C ARG A 635 -2.81 29.61 2.39
N GLN A 636 -3.13 28.42 1.90
CA GLN A 636 -3.53 27.27 2.69
C GLN A 636 -2.73 26.04 2.24
N VAL A 637 -1.84 25.57 3.11
CA VAL A 637 -1.01 24.39 2.92
C VAL A 637 -1.08 23.51 4.17
N THR A 638 -0.79 22.25 4.03
CA THR A 638 -0.77 21.28 5.12
C THR A 638 0.62 21.24 5.75
N LEU A 639 0.73 21.74 6.97
CA LEU A 639 1.92 21.60 7.81
C LEU A 639 1.75 20.42 8.75
N ARG A 640 2.68 19.47 8.71
CA ARG A 640 2.79 18.33 9.62
C ARG A 640 3.76 18.63 10.73
N LEU A 641 3.39 18.26 11.96
CA LEU A 641 4.24 18.33 13.14
C LEU A 641 4.61 16.91 13.60
N PRO A 642 5.82 16.72 14.18
CA PRO A 642 6.28 15.40 14.60
C PRO A 642 5.29 14.71 15.53
N ALA A 643 5.23 13.37 15.43
CA ALA A 643 4.54 12.55 16.43
C ALA A 643 5.28 12.67 17.77
N SER A 644 4.54 12.82 18.87
CA SER A 644 5.12 12.79 20.20
C SER A 644 5.11 11.37 20.76
N ASN A 645 6.15 10.99 21.52
CA ASN A 645 6.25 9.72 22.23
C ASN A 645 5.16 9.52 23.33
N THR A 646 4.32 10.53 23.58
CA THR A 646 3.17 10.46 24.51
C THR A 646 1.92 9.81 23.89
N GLY A 647 2.03 9.17 22.71
CA GLY A 647 0.91 8.49 22.06
C GLY A 647 -0.05 9.40 21.29
N SER A 648 0.30 10.68 21.12
CA SER A 648 -0.49 11.61 20.30
C SER A 648 -0.27 11.30 18.82
N ALA A 649 -1.37 11.21 18.05
CA ALA A 649 -1.28 11.11 16.60
C ALA A 649 -0.48 12.30 16.02
N PRO A 650 0.23 12.13 14.89
CA PRO A 650 0.84 13.24 14.18
C PRO A 650 -0.21 14.33 13.97
N GLN A 651 0.14 15.57 14.29
CA GLN A 651 -0.76 16.69 14.09
C GLN A 651 -0.48 17.30 12.72
N SER A 652 -1.49 17.42 11.89
CA SER A 652 -1.45 18.25 10.71
C SER A 652 -2.38 19.46 10.91
N ARG A 653 -1.95 20.61 10.42
CA ARG A 653 -2.77 21.82 10.43
C ARG A 653 -2.72 22.51 9.09
N THR A 654 -3.84 23.06 8.66
CA THR A 654 -3.90 23.94 7.50
C THR A 654 -3.50 25.36 7.93
N THR A 655 -2.50 25.93 7.27
CA THR A 655 -1.95 27.27 7.58
C THR A 655 -1.35 27.88 6.31
N ALA A 656 -1.03 29.17 6.34
CA ALA A 656 -0.13 29.73 5.34
C ALA A 656 1.30 29.20 5.56
N PRO A 657 2.14 29.08 4.51
CA PRO A 657 3.53 28.72 4.65
C PRO A 657 4.25 29.70 5.58
N MET A 658 5.03 29.16 6.50
CA MET A 658 5.90 29.99 7.35
C MET A 658 7.25 30.12 6.66
N LEU A 659 7.52 31.31 6.13
CA LEU A 659 8.71 31.65 5.40
C LEU A 659 9.37 32.88 6.03
N ASP A 660 10.68 32.88 6.11
CA ASP A 660 11.49 34.04 6.51
C ASP A 660 12.19 34.61 5.27
N ALA A 661 12.45 35.90 5.30
CA ALA A 661 13.10 36.61 4.21
C ALA A 661 14.16 37.60 4.71
N MET A 662 15.14 37.93 3.85
CA MET A 662 16.00 39.08 4.02
C MET A 662 15.92 39.97 2.77
N ARG A 663 15.97 41.29 2.99
CA ARG A 663 15.99 42.29 1.92
C ARG A 663 17.36 42.91 1.80
N PHE A 664 17.76 43.15 0.59
CA PHE A 664 18.92 43.98 0.27
C PHE A 664 18.46 45.02 -0.74
N GLU A 665 18.63 46.30 -0.38
CA GLU A 665 17.97 47.42 -1.04
C GLU A 665 16.42 47.20 -1.05
N ASP A 666 15.74 47.31 -2.16
CA ASP A 666 14.29 47.10 -2.24
C ASP A 666 13.87 45.68 -2.63
N ARG A 667 14.83 44.73 -2.75
CA ARG A 667 14.62 43.37 -3.25
C ARG A 667 14.69 42.34 -2.13
N ILE A 668 13.86 41.30 -2.20
CA ILE A 668 13.99 40.11 -1.34
C ILE A 668 15.10 39.23 -1.94
N VAL A 669 16.19 39.08 -1.22
CA VAL A 669 17.40 38.36 -1.73
C VAL A 669 17.60 37.02 -1.07
N VAL A 670 16.91 36.76 0.04
CA VAL A 670 16.88 35.46 0.71
C VAL A 670 15.44 35.09 1.02
N LEU A 671 15.07 33.86 0.70
CA LEU A 671 13.80 33.22 1.06
C LEU A 671 14.14 31.92 1.78
N PHE A 672 13.70 31.77 3.01
CA PHE A 672 14.02 30.64 3.86
C PHE A 672 12.79 29.96 4.41
N SER A 673 12.72 28.63 4.25
CA SER A 673 11.74 27.78 4.92
C SER A 673 12.37 27.14 6.16
N PRO A 674 11.92 27.51 7.39
CA PRO A 674 12.37 26.81 8.60
C PRO A 674 11.70 25.44 8.79
N TYR A 675 10.68 25.12 7.99
CA TYR A 675 10.03 23.82 7.93
C TYR A 675 10.42 23.07 6.67
N ASP A 676 10.54 21.76 6.78
CA ASP A 676 11.06 20.90 5.74
C ASP A 676 10.29 21.00 4.40
N LEU A 677 11.04 21.29 3.35
CA LEU A 677 10.63 21.15 1.95
C LEU A 677 11.39 20.00 1.29
N SER A 678 12.67 19.84 1.60
CA SER A 678 13.59 18.95 0.90
C SER A 678 13.20 17.47 1.02
N CYS A 679 12.94 16.95 2.22
CA CYS A 679 12.49 15.56 2.37
C CYS A 679 11.12 15.32 1.73
N ALA A 680 10.24 16.34 1.75
CA ALA A 680 8.95 16.27 1.09
C ALA A 680 9.08 16.23 -0.45
N LEU A 681 10.02 17.00 -1.03
CA LEU A 681 10.36 16.98 -2.45
C LEU A 681 10.99 15.64 -2.87
N GLU A 682 11.73 14.99 -1.99
CA GLU A 682 12.23 13.62 -2.20
C GLU A 682 11.19 12.54 -1.90
N ARG A 683 9.95 12.92 -1.52
CA ARG A 683 8.90 11.99 -1.07
C ARG A 683 9.31 11.12 0.12
N GLN A 684 10.28 11.59 0.90
CA GLN A 684 10.80 10.96 2.11
C GLN A 684 10.22 11.63 3.38
N THR A 685 8.97 12.09 3.34
CA THR A 685 8.29 12.66 4.50
C THR A 685 8.25 11.68 5.65
N SER A 686 8.56 12.14 6.85
CA SER A 686 8.63 11.34 8.07
C SER A 686 7.74 11.91 9.16
N LEU A 687 7.26 11.04 10.04
CA LEU A 687 6.58 11.43 11.27
C LEU A 687 7.53 12.07 12.31
N GLN A 688 8.83 12.06 12.05
CA GLN A 688 9.87 12.67 12.91
C GLN A 688 10.13 14.13 12.56
N CYS A 689 9.72 14.60 11.37
CA CYS A 689 10.05 15.91 10.86
C CYS A 689 8.83 16.84 10.84
N ALA A 690 9.05 18.09 11.22
CA ALA A 690 8.08 19.15 10.96
C ALA A 690 8.26 19.65 9.52
N GLY A 691 7.23 19.56 8.69
CA GLY A 691 7.34 19.93 7.28
C GLY A 691 6.00 19.92 6.55
N TYR A 692 6.03 20.25 5.29
CA TYR A 692 4.83 20.31 4.46
C TYR A 692 4.53 18.94 3.82
N SER A 693 3.27 18.77 3.34
CA SER A 693 2.96 17.63 2.48
C SER A 693 3.79 17.69 1.17
N SER A 694 4.01 16.56 0.50
CA SER A 694 4.85 16.56 -0.72
C SER A 694 4.30 17.48 -1.81
N ASP A 695 2.97 17.53 -1.97
CA ASP A 695 2.34 18.39 -2.97
C ASP A 695 2.43 19.88 -2.60
N ASP A 696 2.25 20.20 -1.32
CA ASP A 696 2.38 21.58 -0.85
C ASP A 696 3.84 22.05 -0.86
N ALA A 697 4.80 21.18 -0.53
CA ALA A 697 6.24 21.49 -0.65
C ALA A 697 6.63 21.80 -2.09
N GLN A 698 6.12 21.01 -3.06
CA GLN A 698 6.30 21.28 -4.49
C GLN A 698 5.72 22.64 -4.89
N ARG A 699 4.50 22.97 -4.45
CA ARG A 699 3.85 24.25 -4.73
C ARG A 699 4.57 25.44 -4.10
N ILE A 700 4.98 25.31 -2.82
CA ILE A 700 5.74 26.34 -2.10
C ILE A 700 7.06 26.60 -2.82
N ALA A 701 7.88 25.56 -3.03
CA ALA A 701 9.17 25.69 -3.67
C ALA A 701 9.07 26.22 -5.12
N THR A 702 8.03 25.82 -5.87
CA THR A 702 7.73 26.39 -7.19
C THR A 702 7.48 27.89 -7.12
N ASN A 703 6.67 28.36 -6.18
CA ASN A 703 6.41 29.79 -6.01
C ASN A 703 7.67 30.57 -5.62
N LEU A 704 8.55 29.98 -4.76
CA LEU A 704 9.82 30.61 -4.40
C LEU A 704 10.72 30.82 -5.64
N VAL A 705 10.83 29.79 -6.50
CA VAL A 705 11.63 29.86 -7.74
C VAL A 705 11.03 30.88 -8.71
N LEU A 706 9.71 30.83 -8.96
CA LEU A 706 9.05 31.76 -9.88
C LEU A 706 9.13 33.21 -9.42
N PHE A 707 8.98 33.45 -8.12
CA PHE A 707 9.14 34.77 -7.53
C PHE A 707 10.58 35.29 -7.72
N ALA A 708 11.59 34.46 -7.40
CA ALA A 708 12.99 34.82 -7.54
C ALA A 708 13.39 35.15 -9.00
N LEU A 709 12.75 34.52 -9.99
CA LEU A 709 13.00 34.77 -11.42
C LEU A 709 12.34 36.05 -11.93
N GLN A 710 11.38 36.62 -11.21
CA GLN A 710 10.60 37.79 -11.67
C GLN A 710 10.91 39.06 -10.91
N GLN A 711 11.84 39.03 -9.95
CA GLN A 711 12.42 40.18 -9.29
C GLN A 711 13.56 40.79 -10.14
#